data_e230ef23cfdcdfa32c5a75acd35ddef0
#
_entry.id   e230ef23cfdcdfa32c5a75acd35ddef0
#
_cell.length_a   1.000
_cell.length_b   1.000
_cell.length_c   1.000
_cell.angle_alpha   90.00
_cell.angle_beta   90.00
_cell.angle_gamma   90.00
#
_symmetry.space_group_name_H-M   'P 1'
#
loop_
_entity.id
_entity.type
_entity.pdbx_description
1 polymer ?
#
loop_
_entity_poly.entity_id
_entity_poly.type
_entity_poly.pdbx_seq_one_letter_code
_entity_poly.pdbx_strand_id
1 'polypeptide(L)'
;MPENQNETTAVTEDAPLAAAEVPVTAPAAEAPAAEAPAKAAPAADDDDDSVKFVDLGIDARVLAALQDVGYEKPSPIQAATIPLLLQGRDVVGLAQTGTGKTAAFAVPALSRLAELHDLNGPSRKTQALVLAPTRELALQVAEAFTSYAKHIDDFTVLPVYGGSAYGPQLAGLRRGAQVVVGTPGRVIDHISKGSLDLSELQYLVLDEADEMLRMGFAEDVEQIFQQTPEDRQVALFSATMPGQIRRMSKQYLNDPAEVQVKSKTTTGANTRQRYLQIMGPQKLDAMTRILEVEEFDGVIAFVRTKMATEDLADKLRARGFQAAAINGDIPQQQRERTVDALKEGRIDILVATDVAARGLDVERISHVINYDIPHDTESYVHRIGRTGRAGRSGDAILFMTPREKYLLRSIEKATRQPVEQMHLPTAETVNTLRLGKFADKITETLESEDVAAFRDLIASYEEEHNVPAAEIAAALAVMAQGGQPLLVKELPAAPEFQKRERSKDGFGSRGPTRALTEGNATYRIAVGRRQRVMPGSIVGAIANEGGISSSQIGGIDIRSDHSLVELPADLSADQLRALSRTRIGGELIHLELDNGRKPSGDRGAYQGNRGGDRGGNFKGSGGFKKEFRKNDGERSSADRGGRSYSDRSERSFGDRGQSGDSRFGGHGDGSRKPRSGGDNGHRDFNRKGKW
;
A
#
# COMPACT_ATOMS: atom_id res chain seq x y z
N MET A 1 81.02 21.56 -8.45
CA MET A 1 81.94 21.55 -9.62
C MET A 1 82.88 20.39 -9.47
N PRO A 2 83.24 19.62 -10.51
CA PRO A 2 82.78 19.60 -11.88
C PRO A 2 82.06 18.29 -12.26
N GLU A 3 81.14 18.26 -13.20
CA GLU A 3 81.32 18.02 -14.68
C GLU A 3 81.72 16.53 -14.94
N ASN A 4 81.15 15.82 -15.86
CA ASN A 4 80.90 15.91 -17.27
C ASN A 4 80.15 14.62 -17.73
N GLN A 5 79.14 14.71 -18.53
CA GLN A 5 79.09 14.64 -20.00
C GLN A 5 79.22 13.23 -20.64
N ASN A 6 78.22 12.97 -21.46
CA ASN A 6 78.26 12.38 -22.82
C ASN A 6 78.55 10.85 -22.94
N GLU A 7 77.97 10.15 -23.87
CA GLU A 7 77.48 10.37 -25.26
C GLU A 7 76.79 9.07 -25.73
N THR A 8 75.74 9.25 -26.43
CA THR A 8 75.34 8.72 -27.75
C THR A 8 76.17 7.60 -28.35
N THR A 9 75.51 6.52 -28.81
CA THR A 9 75.62 6.10 -30.23
C THR A 9 74.55 5.05 -30.60
N ALA A 10 73.90 5.34 -31.72
CA ALA A 10 73.09 4.43 -32.55
C ALA A 10 74.01 3.48 -33.35
N VAL A 11 73.44 2.45 -33.95
CA VAL A 11 73.65 1.99 -35.34
C VAL A 11 73.10 0.56 -35.54
N THR A 12 72.10 0.46 -36.38
CA THR A 12 71.80 -0.26 -37.62
C THR A 12 71.77 -1.79 -37.66
N GLU A 13 70.66 -2.21 -38.28
CA GLU A 13 70.50 -3.13 -39.46
C GLU A 13 70.99 -4.58 -39.28
N ASP A 14 70.09 -5.53 -39.52
CA ASP A 14 69.94 -6.23 -40.78
C ASP A 14 68.87 -7.34 -40.70
N ALA A 15 68.00 -7.37 -41.71
CA ALA A 15 67.26 -8.53 -42.14
C ALA A 15 68.17 -9.31 -43.16
N PRO A 16 67.87 -10.50 -43.73
CA PRO A 16 66.59 -11.01 -44.19
C PRO A 16 66.41 -12.55 -44.31
N LEU A 17 65.29 -12.92 -45.02
CA LEU A 17 65.05 -14.13 -45.84
C LEU A 17 64.61 -15.42 -45.11
N ALA A 18 63.69 -16.14 -45.54
CA ALA A 18 62.75 -16.33 -46.65
C ALA A 18 62.04 -17.69 -46.51
N ALA A 19 60.84 -17.71 -46.93
CA ALA A 19 60.12 -18.68 -47.77
C ALA A 19 59.75 -20.08 -47.23
N ALA A 20 58.45 -20.39 -47.26
CA ALA A 20 57.76 -21.26 -48.26
C ALA A 20 56.29 -21.46 -47.86
N GLU A 21 55.45 -21.02 -48.68
CA GLU A 21 54.24 -21.50 -49.38
C GLU A 21 53.91 -23.00 -49.15
N VAL A 22 52.60 -23.44 -49.10
CA VAL A 22 51.43 -23.34 -50.01
C VAL A 22 50.20 -24.00 -49.34
N PRO A 23 49.02 -23.94 -49.89
CA PRO A 23 47.76 -23.52 -49.30
C PRO A 23 46.72 -24.63 -49.13
N VAL A 24 45.68 -24.40 -48.33
CA VAL A 24 44.42 -25.13 -48.44
C VAL A 24 43.24 -24.16 -48.31
N THR A 25 42.46 -24.18 -49.33
CA THR A 25 41.23 -23.42 -49.60
C THR A 25 40.13 -23.66 -48.58
N ALA A 26 39.47 -22.56 -48.22
CA ALA A 26 38.17 -22.50 -47.57
C ALA A 26 37.09 -22.01 -48.50
N PRO A 27 35.81 -22.09 -48.22
CA PRO A 27 34.86 -21.20 -48.83
C PRO A 27 34.46 -20.06 -47.91
N ALA A 28 34.37 -18.91 -48.48
CA ALA A 28 33.94 -17.64 -47.92
C ALA A 28 32.45 -17.68 -47.54
N ALA A 29 32.15 -17.19 -46.37
CA ALA A 29 30.81 -16.71 -46.03
C ALA A 29 30.85 -15.18 -46.05
N GLU A 30 29.98 -14.64 -46.89
CA GLU A 30 29.77 -13.22 -47.09
C GLU A 30 29.39 -12.51 -45.78
N ALA A 31 30.11 -11.46 -45.47
CA ALA A 31 29.69 -10.44 -44.51
C ALA A 31 28.75 -9.47 -45.23
N PRO A 32 27.63 -9.08 -44.63
CA PRO A 32 26.81 -8.02 -45.22
C PRO A 32 27.50 -6.67 -45.05
N ALA A 33 27.51 -5.93 -46.16
CA ALA A 33 28.04 -4.59 -46.32
C ALA A 33 27.44 -3.62 -45.31
N ALA A 34 28.29 -2.76 -44.75
CA ALA A 34 27.88 -1.58 -44.01
C ALA A 34 27.07 -0.65 -44.91
N GLU A 35 25.79 -0.53 -44.68
CA GLU A 35 24.95 0.53 -45.25
C GLU A 35 25.38 1.89 -44.69
N ALA A 36 25.66 2.81 -45.56
CA ALA A 36 25.85 4.22 -45.29
C ALA A 36 24.58 4.81 -44.62
N PRO A 37 24.69 5.84 -43.76
CA PRO A 37 23.53 6.40 -43.12
C PRO A 37 22.57 6.97 -44.16
N ALA A 38 21.39 6.37 -44.25
CA ALA A 38 20.29 6.90 -45.03
C ALA A 38 19.97 8.31 -44.54
N LYS A 39 19.94 9.24 -45.49
CA LYS A 39 19.38 10.59 -45.30
C LYS A 39 18.07 10.47 -44.50
N ALA A 40 18.00 11.20 -43.39
CA ALA A 40 16.76 11.41 -42.67
C ALA A 40 15.68 11.83 -43.67
N ALA A 41 14.65 11.03 -43.79
CA ALA A 41 13.40 11.46 -44.40
C ALA A 41 12.86 12.63 -43.56
N PRO A 42 12.27 13.64 -44.21
CA PRO A 42 11.64 14.72 -43.45
C PRO A 42 10.63 14.09 -42.50
N ALA A 43 10.69 14.55 -41.26
CA ALA A 43 9.68 14.22 -40.23
C ALA A 43 8.31 14.41 -40.91
N ALA A 44 7.50 13.36 -40.89
CA ALA A 44 6.08 13.50 -41.18
C ALA A 44 5.57 14.58 -40.24
N ASP A 45 4.98 15.62 -40.80
CA ASP A 45 4.16 16.56 -40.04
C ASP A 45 3.19 15.74 -39.21
N ASP A 46 3.40 15.71 -37.88
CA ASP A 46 2.39 15.25 -36.94
C ASP A 46 1.16 16.13 -37.20
N ASP A 47 0.13 15.53 -37.74
CA ASP A 47 -1.19 16.11 -37.86
C ASP A 47 -1.57 16.65 -36.46
N ASP A 48 -1.47 17.98 -36.25
CA ASP A 48 -1.76 18.70 -35.00
C ASP A 48 -3.28 18.83 -34.76
N ASP A 49 -4.03 17.75 -35.03
CA ASP A 49 -5.46 17.61 -34.77
C ASP A 49 -5.75 17.15 -33.33
N SER A 50 -4.73 17.24 -32.45
CA SER A 50 -4.92 16.93 -31.03
C SER A 50 -5.59 18.09 -30.32
N VAL A 51 -6.74 17.84 -29.65
CA VAL A 51 -7.47 18.79 -28.81
C VAL A 51 -6.50 19.50 -27.84
N LYS A 52 -6.53 20.84 -27.86
CA LYS A 52 -5.76 21.70 -26.95
C LYS A 52 -6.68 22.23 -25.85
N PHE A 53 -6.11 22.71 -24.72
CA PHE A 53 -6.90 23.30 -23.64
C PHE A 53 -7.71 24.53 -24.11
N VAL A 54 -7.21 25.28 -25.09
CA VAL A 54 -7.92 26.43 -25.68
C VAL A 54 -9.23 26.04 -26.37
N ASP A 55 -9.37 24.80 -26.83
CA ASP A 55 -10.54 24.31 -27.54
C ASP A 55 -11.65 23.82 -26.60
N LEU A 56 -11.36 23.75 -25.29
CA LEU A 56 -12.30 23.18 -24.30
C LEU A 56 -13.28 24.20 -23.70
N GLY A 57 -13.19 25.49 -24.07
CA GLY A 57 -14.09 26.54 -23.54
C GLY A 57 -13.80 26.93 -22.09
N ILE A 58 -12.56 26.85 -21.67
CA ILE A 58 -12.07 27.19 -20.33
C ILE A 58 -11.98 28.72 -20.20
N ASP A 59 -12.28 29.26 -19.01
CA ASP A 59 -12.09 30.69 -18.69
C ASP A 59 -10.66 31.14 -18.99
N ALA A 60 -10.51 32.32 -19.58
CA ALA A 60 -9.21 32.82 -20.05
C ALA A 60 -8.16 32.97 -18.92
N ARG A 61 -8.58 33.30 -17.70
CA ARG A 61 -7.69 33.41 -16.52
C ARG A 61 -7.18 32.05 -16.07
N VAL A 62 -8.05 31.04 -16.09
CA VAL A 62 -7.67 29.66 -15.76
C VAL A 62 -6.77 29.08 -16.84
N LEU A 63 -7.08 29.38 -18.11
CA LEU A 63 -6.23 28.97 -19.24
C LEU A 63 -4.82 29.58 -19.15
N ALA A 64 -4.71 30.87 -18.81
CA ALA A 64 -3.41 31.52 -18.59
C ALA A 64 -2.63 30.88 -17.45
N ALA A 65 -3.31 30.51 -16.35
CA ALA A 65 -2.66 29.82 -15.24
C ALA A 65 -2.18 28.42 -15.62
N LEU A 66 -2.92 27.69 -16.48
CA LEU A 66 -2.47 26.38 -17.00
C LEU A 66 -1.21 26.51 -17.87
N GLN A 67 -1.12 27.58 -18.69
CA GLN A 67 0.06 27.88 -19.49
C GLN A 67 1.27 28.22 -18.62
N ASP A 68 1.08 28.98 -17.53
CA ASP A 68 2.14 29.26 -16.55
C ASP A 68 2.73 28.01 -15.92
N VAL A 69 1.91 26.97 -15.74
CA VAL A 69 2.31 25.65 -15.19
C VAL A 69 2.89 24.71 -16.27
N GLY A 70 2.82 25.11 -17.55
CA GLY A 70 3.36 24.34 -18.67
C GLY A 70 2.41 23.25 -19.22
N TYR A 71 1.11 23.40 -19.01
CA TYR A 71 0.12 22.49 -19.59
C TYR A 71 -0.24 22.91 -21.02
N GLU A 72 0.15 22.10 -22.01
CA GLU A 72 -0.12 22.37 -23.42
C GLU A 72 -1.32 21.59 -23.95
N LYS A 73 -1.35 20.29 -23.68
CA LYS A 73 -2.38 19.36 -24.20
C LYS A 73 -3.11 18.67 -23.03
N PRO A 74 -4.44 18.56 -23.09
CA PRO A 74 -5.20 17.85 -22.06
C PRO A 74 -4.93 16.33 -22.12
N SER A 75 -4.85 15.71 -20.95
CA SER A 75 -4.85 14.25 -20.86
C SER A 75 -6.20 13.67 -21.29
N PRO A 76 -6.30 12.36 -21.62
CA PRO A 76 -7.55 11.75 -22.08
C PRO A 76 -8.72 11.91 -21.10
N ILE A 77 -8.46 11.90 -19.78
CA ILE A 77 -9.52 12.12 -18.79
C ILE A 77 -9.96 13.58 -18.77
N GLN A 78 -9.02 14.52 -18.91
CA GLN A 78 -9.29 15.95 -18.95
C GLN A 78 -10.11 16.32 -20.20
N ALA A 79 -9.68 15.88 -21.39
CA ALA A 79 -10.38 16.14 -22.65
C ALA A 79 -11.83 15.62 -22.64
N ALA A 80 -12.05 14.47 -21.99
CA ALA A 80 -13.38 13.86 -21.93
C ALA A 80 -14.30 14.43 -20.83
N THR A 81 -13.74 14.93 -19.70
CA THR A 81 -14.58 15.37 -18.56
C THR A 81 -14.76 16.88 -18.50
N ILE A 82 -13.76 17.68 -18.87
CA ILE A 82 -13.85 19.15 -18.78
C ILE A 82 -15.06 19.71 -19.54
N PRO A 83 -15.32 19.35 -20.81
CA PRO A 83 -16.47 19.89 -21.53
C PRO A 83 -17.83 19.52 -20.89
N LEU A 84 -17.95 18.31 -20.34
CA LEU A 84 -19.18 17.86 -19.68
C LEU A 84 -19.42 18.64 -18.39
N LEU A 85 -18.37 18.87 -17.61
CA LEU A 85 -18.45 19.63 -16.36
C LEU A 85 -18.72 21.13 -16.61
N LEU A 86 -18.17 21.73 -17.68
CA LEU A 86 -18.50 23.11 -18.10
C LEU A 86 -19.97 23.24 -18.55
N GLN A 87 -20.55 22.18 -19.12
CA GLN A 87 -21.98 22.13 -19.45
C GLN A 87 -22.91 21.97 -18.24
N GLY A 88 -22.37 21.85 -17.03
CA GLY A 88 -23.13 21.69 -15.80
C GLY A 88 -23.61 20.24 -15.54
N ARG A 89 -23.13 19.24 -16.29
CA ARG A 89 -23.48 17.85 -16.07
C ARG A 89 -22.69 17.24 -14.91
N ASP A 90 -23.33 16.36 -14.15
CA ASP A 90 -22.64 15.51 -13.20
C ASP A 90 -21.75 14.50 -13.94
N VAL A 91 -20.59 14.19 -13.37
CA VAL A 91 -19.63 13.28 -14.00
C VAL A 91 -19.13 12.22 -13.01
N VAL A 92 -19.05 10.99 -13.48
CA VAL A 92 -18.28 9.92 -12.85
C VAL A 92 -17.06 9.64 -13.70
N GLY A 93 -15.89 10.10 -13.25
CA GLY A 93 -14.60 9.92 -13.92
C GLY A 93 -13.84 8.71 -13.38
N LEU A 94 -13.71 7.66 -14.20
CA LEU A 94 -12.95 6.45 -13.84
C LEU A 94 -11.57 6.49 -14.50
N ALA A 95 -10.55 6.85 -13.70
CA ALA A 95 -9.17 6.93 -14.16
C ALA A 95 -8.19 6.66 -13.01
N GLN A 96 -7.03 6.11 -13.33
CA GLN A 96 -5.99 5.80 -12.36
C GLN A 96 -5.31 7.06 -11.78
N THR A 97 -4.54 6.92 -10.70
CA THR A 97 -3.69 7.99 -10.17
C THR A 97 -2.63 8.38 -11.21
N GLY A 98 -2.28 9.68 -11.26
CA GLY A 98 -1.29 10.19 -12.21
C GLY A 98 -1.81 10.46 -13.63
N THR A 99 -3.11 10.33 -13.90
CA THR A 99 -3.73 10.62 -15.21
C THR A 99 -4.16 12.09 -15.36
N GLY A 100 -3.93 12.94 -14.37
CA GLY A 100 -4.34 14.35 -14.40
C GLY A 100 -5.77 14.61 -13.91
N LYS A 101 -6.35 13.76 -13.06
CA LYS A 101 -7.70 13.92 -12.51
C LYS A 101 -7.92 15.27 -11.83
N THR A 102 -6.92 15.76 -11.09
CA THR A 102 -7.04 17.03 -10.36
C THR A 102 -7.38 18.19 -11.29
N ALA A 103 -6.69 18.35 -12.40
CA ALA A 103 -7.01 19.38 -13.37
C ALA A 103 -8.37 19.09 -14.08
N ALA A 104 -8.73 17.82 -14.26
CA ALA A 104 -9.99 17.43 -14.89
C ALA A 104 -11.23 17.96 -14.15
N PHE A 105 -11.18 18.11 -12.82
CA PHE A 105 -12.27 18.71 -12.04
C PHE A 105 -11.99 20.13 -11.58
N ALA A 106 -10.74 20.51 -11.32
CA ALA A 106 -10.42 21.84 -10.82
C ALA A 106 -10.61 22.92 -11.89
N VAL A 107 -10.19 22.65 -13.14
CA VAL A 107 -10.28 23.60 -14.25
C VAL A 107 -11.72 24.00 -14.54
N PRO A 108 -12.67 23.08 -14.76
CA PRO A 108 -14.07 23.47 -15.00
C PRO A 108 -14.73 24.11 -13.77
N ALA A 109 -14.41 23.65 -12.54
CA ALA A 109 -14.91 24.28 -11.32
C ALA A 109 -14.47 25.74 -11.23
N LEU A 110 -13.18 26.04 -11.44
CA LEU A 110 -12.63 27.38 -11.41
C LEU A 110 -13.18 28.26 -12.52
N SER A 111 -13.35 27.74 -13.73
CA SER A 111 -13.95 28.48 -14.84
C SER A 111 -15.37 28.93 -14.52
N ARG A 112 -16.21 28.05 -13.95
CA ARG A 112 -17.56 28.41 -13.52
C ARG A 112 -17.58 29.41 -12.36
N LEU A 113 -16.68 29.23 -11.38
CA LEU A 113 -16.60 30.16 -10.26
C LEU A 113 -16.08 31.54 -10.69
N ALA A 114 -15.21 31.60 -11.69
CA ALA A 114 -14.76 32.84 -12.28
C ALA A 114 -15.89 33.60 -12.99
N GLU A 115 -16.76 32.92 -13.74
CA GLU A 115 -17.96 33.48 -14.34
C GLU A 115 -18.94 33.99 -13.27
N LEU A 116 -19.17 33.24 -12.20
CA LEU A 116 -20.03 33.67 -11.08
C LEU A 116 -19.44 34.89 -10.35
N HIS A 117 -18.14 34.96 -10.22
CA HIS A 117 -17.43 36.10 -9.66
C HIS A 117 -17.67 37.37 -10.51
N ASP A 118 -17.57 37.28 -11.83
CA ASP A 118 -17.82 38.40 -12.73
C ASP A 118 -19.29 38.88 -12.68
N LEU A 119 -20.23 37.98 -12.52
CA LEU A 119 -21.66 38.26 -12.46
C LEU A 119 -22.12 38.86 -11.13
N ASN A 120 -21.60 38.35 -10.01
CA ASN A 120 -22.14 38.61 -8.66
C ASN A 120 -21.12 39.29 -7.74
N GLY A 121 -19.88 39.48 -8.19
CA GLY A 121 -18.77 39.88 -7.35
C GLY A 121 -18.20 38.74 -6.49
N PRO A 122 -17.14 39.02 -5.70
CA PRO A 122 -16.46 38.01 -4.89
C PRO A 122 -17.36 37.50 -3.75
N SER A 123 -17.71 36.20 -3.77
CA SER A 123 -18.43 35.57 -2.66
C SER A 123 -17.49 35.34 -1.47
N ARG A 124 -18.01 35.51 -0.26
CA ARG A 124 -17.31 35.11 0.99
C ARG A 124 -17.72 33.76 1.51
N LYS A 125 -18.62 33.05 0.82
CA LYS A 125 -19.09 31.71 1.16
C LYS A 125 -18.40 30.67 0.30
N THR A 126 -18.43 29.44 0.75
CA THR A 126 -17.86 28.31 0.03
C THR A 126 -18.79 27.91 -1.12
N GLN A 127 -18.27 28.03 -2.35
CA GLN A 127 -18.96 27.71 -3.59
C GLN A 127 -18.51 26.37 -4.17
N ALA A 128 -17.28 25.90 -3.86
CA ALA A 128 -16.82 24.57 -4.22
C ALA A 128 -16.25 23.84 -3.00
N LEU A 129 -16.63 22.57 -2.85
CA LEU A 129 -16.09 21.66 -1.84
C LEU A 129 -15.46 20.45 -2.54
N VAL A 130 -14.21 20.16 -2.21
CA VAL A 130 -13.51 18.98 -2.68
C VAL A 130 -13.21 18.07 -1.48
N LEU A 131 -13.67 16.83 -1.53
CA LEU A 131 -13.39 15.81 -0.52
C LEU A 131 -12.25 14.92 -1.00
N ALA A 132 -11.26 14.74 -0.15
CA ALA A 132 -10.11 13.88 -0.37
C ALA A 132 -9.93 12.89 0.80
N PRO A 133 -9.49 11.63 0.57
CA PRO A 133 -9.34 10.63 1.62
C PRO A 133 -8.26 10.95 2.65
N THR A 134 -7.22 11.66 2.24
CA THR A 134 -6.06 11.95 3.08
C THR A 134 -5.73 13.44 3.13
N ARG A 135 -4.99 13.82 4.16
CA ARG A 135 -4.55 15.21 4.40
C ARG A 135 -3.59 15.67 3.33
N GLU A 136 -2.68 14.79 2.96
CA GLU A 136 -1.66 15.03 1.95
C GLU A 136 -2.30 15.29 0.58
N LEU A 137 -3.30 14.48 0.20
CA LEU A 137 -4.04 14.69 -1.04
C LEU A 137 -4.87 15.99 -0.98
N ALA A 138 -5.49 16.30 0.16
CA ALA A 138 -6.24 17.54 0.33
C ALA A 138 -5.32 18.78 0.16
N LEU A 139 -4.09 18.73 0.67
CA LEU A 139 -3.09 19.79 0.46
C LEU A 139 -2.69 19.90 -1.01
N GLN A 140 -2.35 18.80 -1.67
CA GLN A 140 -1.97 18.80 -3.08
C GLN A 140 -3.08 19.34 -3.99
N VAL A 141 -4.31 18.93 -3.73
CA VAL A 141 -5.47 19.42 -4.48
C VAL A 141 -5.68 20.92 -4.21
N ALA A 142 -5.52 21.38 -2.96
CA ALA A 142 -5.62 22.80 -2.63
C ALA A 142 -4.51 23.64 -3.29
N GLU A 143 -3.29 23.13 -3.33
CA GLU A 143 -2.16 23.75 -4.02
C GLU A 143 -2.41 23.85 -5.54
N ALA A 144 -2.93 22.77 -6.15
CA ALA A 144 -3.31 22.76 -7.56
C ALA A 144 -4.41 23.80 -7.86
N PHE A 145 -5.48 23.83 -7.05
CA PHE A 145 -6.53 24.85 -7.19
C PHE A 145 -5.96 26.27 -7.05
N THR A 146 -5.08 26.50 -6.09
CA THR A 146 -4.43 27.80 -5.88
C THR A 146 -3.57 28.19 -7.10
N SER A 147 -2.84 27.25 -7.65
CA SER A 147 -2.03 27.47 -8.85
C SER A 147 -2.88 27.79 -10.08
N TYR A 148 -3.98 27.07 -10.30
CA TYR A 148 -4.88 27.30 -11.44
C TYR A 148 -5.77 28.53 -11.27
N ALA A 149 -5.98 29.01 -10.03
CA ALA A 149 -6.74 30.22 -9.73
C ALA A 149 -5.87 31.50 -9.69
N LYS A 150 -4.58 31.41 -9.99
CA LYS A 150 -3.57 32.48 -9.83
C LYS A 150 -3.97 33.84 -10.45
N HIS A 151 -4.73 33.81 -11.54
CA HIS A 151 -5.17 35.00 -12.25
C HIS A 151 -6.63 35.43 -11.97
N ILE A 152 -7.28 34.81 -10.97
CA ILE A 152 -8.59 35.21 -10.48
C ILE A 152 -8.41 36.08 -9.24
N ASP A 153 -8.82 37.32 -9.30
CA ASP A 153 -8.67 38.28 -8.20
C ASP A 153 -9.58 37.88 -7.02
N ASP A 154 -9.18 38.22 -5.79
CA ASP A 154 -9.93 37.98 -4.55
C ASP A 154 -10.42 36.53 -4.34
N PHE A 155 -9.69 35.56 -4.88
CA PHE A 155 -10.03 34.13 -4.82
C PHE A 155 -9.21 33.39 -3.77
N THR A 156 -9.88 32.68 -2.88
CA THR A 156 -9.25 31.96 -1.77
C THR A 156 -9.57 30.49 -1.79
N VAL A 157 -8.53 29.65 -1.77
CA VAL A 157 -8.59 28.20 -1.58
C VAL A 157 -8.13 27.86 -0.17
N LEU A 158 -8.91 27.07 0.56
CA LEU A 158 -8.61 26.72 1.95
C LEU A 158 -8.55 25.21 2.15
N PRO A 159 -7.39 24.66 2.53
CA PRO A 159 -7.31 23.26 2.96
C PRO A 159 -7.86 23.06 4.39
N VAL A 160 -8.77 22.08 4.55
CA VAL A 160 -9.49 21.76 5.80
C VAL A 160 -9.34 20.28 6.13
N TYR A 161 -8.38 19.94 7.00
CA TYR A 161 -8.09 18.54 7.33
C TYR A 161 -7.78 18.33 8.81
N GLY A 162 -7.96 17.11 9.29
CA GLY A 162 -7.72 16.74 10.69
C GLY A 162 -6.24 16.70 11.06
N GLY A 163 -5.90 16.94 12.32
CA GLY A 163 -4.53 16.90 12.85
C GLY A 163 -3.71 18.18 12.67
N SER A 164 -4.18 19.16 11.89
CA SER A 164 -3.65 20.53 11.86
C SER A 164 -4.36 21.41 12.88
N ALA A 165 -3.75 22.55 13.18
CA ALA A 165 -4.31 23.54 14.10
C ALA A 165 -5.67 24.06 13.61
N TYR A 166 -6.64 24.13 14.52
CA TYR A 166 -8.01 24.55 14.19
C TYR A 166 -8.12 26.05 13.89
N GLY A 167 -7.33 26.85 14.60
CA GLY A 167 -7.35 28.34 14.50
C GLY A 167 -7.16 28.88 13.10
N PRO A 168 -6.12 28.48 12.35
CA PRO A 168 -5.91 28.93 10.98
C PRO A 168 -7.07 28.57 10.03
N GLN A 169 -7.68 27.39 10.17
CA GLN A 169 -8.83 26.98 9.38
C GLN A 169 -10.05 27.87 9.68
N LEU A 170 -10.34 28.14 10.96
CA LEU A 170 -11.39 29.06 11.36
C LEU A 170 -11.15 30.48 10.85
N ALA A 171 -9.92 30.97 10.92
CA ALA A 171 -9.57 32.27 10.41
C ALA A 171 -9.74 32.36 8.86
N GLY A 172 -9.39 31.30 8.13
CA GLY A 172 -9.59 31.20 6.70
C GLY A 172 -11.08 31.21 6.32
N LEU A 173 -11.89 30.38 6.98
CA LEU A 173 -13.35 30.31 6.76
C LEU A 173 -14.04 31.65 7.07
N ARG A 174 -13.64 32.35 8.12
CA ARG A 174 -14.18 33.67 8.47
C ARG A 174 -13.82 34.77 7.48
N ARG A 175 -12.65 34.71 6.86
CA ARG A 175 -12.25 35.63 5.81
C ARG A 175 -13.05 35.43 4.53
N GLY A 176 -13.54 34.22 4.33
CA GLY A 176 -14.20 33.74 3.13
C GLY A 176 -13.26 32.89 2.29
N ALA A 177 -13.70 31.70 1.92
CA ALA A 177 -12.98 30.79 1.04
C ALA A 177 -13.97 30.23 0.03
N GLN A 178 -13.80 30.58 -1.24
CA GLN A 178 -14.65 30.14 -2.32
C GLN A 178 -14.49 28.63 -2.57
N VAL A 179 -13.28 28.11 -2.40
CA VAL A 179 -12.97 26.69 -2.50
C VAL A 179 -12.47 26.16 -1.18
N VAL A 180 -13.11 25.11 -0.68
CA VAL A 180 -12.65 24.33 0.47
C VAL A 180 -12.25 22.94 -0.02
N VAL A 181 -11.02 22.53 0.29
CA VAL A 181 -10.53 21.17 0.01
C VAL A 181 -10.29 20.47 1.34
N GLY A 182 -10.97 19.35 1.59
CA GLY A 182 -10.87 18.78 2.93
C GLY A 182 -11.04 17.27 3.04
N THR A 183 -10.68 16.78 4.23
CA THR A 183 -10.98 15.38 4.61
C THR A 183 -12.36 15.31 5.26
N PRO A 184 -13.17 14.26 4.99
CA PRO A 184 -14.58 14.20 5.39
C PRO A 184 -14.81 14.53 6.87
N GLY A 185 -14.18 13.85 7.80
CA GLY A 185 -14.40 14.07 9.22
C GLY A 185 -14.10 15.50 9.73
N ARG A 186 -13.10 16.23 9.17
CA ARG A 186 -12.84 17.62 9.55
C ARG A 186 -13.84 18.59 8.90
N VAL A 187 -14.30 18.29 7.70
CA VAL A 187 -15.35 19.04 7.02
C VAL A 187 -16.64 18.97 7.85
N ILE A 188 -17.06 17.77 8.27
CA ILE A 188 -18.23 17.57 9.16
C ILE A 188 -18.06 18.33 10.48
N ASP A 189 -16.90 18.30 11.11
CA ASP A 189 -16.63 19.03 12.35
C ASP A 189 -16.86 20.54 12.16
N HIS A 190 -16.43 21.14 11.05
CA HIS A 190 -16.68 22.54 10.73
C HIS A 190 -18.13 22.83 10.39
N ILE A 191 -18.82 21.94 9.66
CA ILE A 191 -20.27 22.06 9.38
C ILE A 191 -21.06 22.00 10.70
N SER A 192 -20.80 20.98 11.54
CA SER A 192 -21.49 20.78 12.82
C SER A 192 -21.31 21.95 13.79
N LYS A 193 -20.19 22.67 13.73
CA LYS A 193 -19.92 23.88 14.51
C LYS A 193 -20.42 25.16 13.87
N GLY A 194 -21.05 25.09 12.70
CA GLY A 194 -21.54 26.27 11.97
C GLY A 194 -20.44 27.17 11.45
N SER A 195 -19.19 26.70 11.40
CA SER A 195 -18.05 27.48 10.91
C SER A 195 -17.81 27.32 9.41
N LEU A 196 -18.36 26.31 8.76
CA LEU A 196 -18.41 26.10 7.32
C LEU A 196 -19.89 26.11 6.89
N ASP A 197 -20.26 27.10 6.08
CA ASP A 197 -21.58 27.24 5.49
C ASP A 197 -21.51 26.79 4.03
N LEU A 198 -22.31 25.78 3.68
CA LEU A 198 -22.39 25.20 2.34
C LEU A 198 -23.68 25.63 1.60
N SER A 199 -24.41 26.64 2.10
CA SER A 199 -25.69 27.06 1.52
C SER A 199 -25.59 27.61 0.09
N GLU A 200 -24.40 28.07 -0.31
CA GLU A 200 -24.12 28.59 -1.67
C GLU A 200 -23.23 27.63 -2.49
N LEU A 201 -23.14 26.36 -2.08
CA LEU A 201 -22.31 25.40 -2.77
C LEU A 201 -22.84 25.11 -4.18
N GLN A 202 -22.01 25.35 -5.18
CA GLN A 202 -22.32 25.10 -6.59
C GLN A 202 -21.67 23.82 -7.09
N TYR A 203 -20.54 23.41 -6.47
CA TYR A 203 -19.72 22.34 -7.00
C TYR A 203 -19.19 21.43 -5.87
N LEU A 204 -19.48 20.15 -5.96
CA LEU A 204 -18.97 19.13 -5.02
C LEU A 204 -18.14 18.10 -5.76
N VAL A 205 -16.89 17.92 -5.31
CA VAL A 205 -15.99 16.91 -5.88
C VAL A 205 -15.67 15.84 -4.84
N LEU A 206 -15.70 14.59 -5.27
CA LEU A 206 -15.12 13.47 -4.53
C LEU A 206 -13.91 12.96 -5.31
N ASP A 207 -12.71 13.16 -4.77
CA ASP A 207 -11.49 12.60 -5.36
C ASP A 207 -11.04 11.34 -4.62
N GLU A 208 -10.59 10.33 -5.35
CA GLU A 208 -10.29 8.99 -4.84
C GLU A 208 -11.45 8.41 -3.99
N ALA A 209 -12.67 8.46 -4.55
CA ALA A 209 -13.88 8.07 -3.83
C ALA A 209 -13.87 6.61 -3.35
N ASP A 210 -13.32 5.67 -4.13
CA ASP A 210 -13.13 4.28 -3.72
C ASP A 210 -12.24 4.15 -2.49
N GLU A 211 -11.27 5.02 -2.36
CA GLU A 211 -10.36 5.05 -1.24
C GLU A 211 -11.03 5.62 0.02
N MET A 212 -11.83 6.67 -0.12
CA MET A 212 -12.64 7.19 1.01
C MET A 212 -13.54 6.10 1.60
N LEU A 213 -14.17 5.29 0.74
CA LEU A 213 -15.01 4.18 1.21
C LEU A 213 -14.23 3.09 1.92
N ARG A 214 -13.02 2.75 1.45
CA ARG A 214 -12.14 1.78 2.12
C ARG A 214 -11.67 2.25 3.48
N MET A 215 -11.47 3.56 3.63
CA MET A 215 -11.08 4.17 4.90
C MET A 215 -12.25 4.31 5.87
N GLY A 216 -13.46 3.94 5.47
CA GLY A 216 -14.66 3.97 6.31
C GLY A 216 -15.40 5.29 6.31
N PHE A 217 -15.08 6.22 5.40
CA PHE A 217 -15.73 7.55 5.32
C PHE A 217 -17.06 7.54 4.56
N ALA A 218 -17.67 6.37 4.30
CA ALA A 218 -18.93 6.29 3.57
C ALA A 218 -20.04 7.11 4.23
N GLU A 219 -20.24 6.93 5.54
CA GLU A 219 -21.25 7.64 6.33
C GLU A 219 -20.95 9.15 6.42
N ASP A 220 -19.65 9.50 6.58
CA ASP A 220 -19.22 10.90 6.61
C ASP A 220 -19.54 11.61 5.28
N VAL A 221 -19.24 10.96 4.15
CA VAL A 221 -19.53 11.51 2.82
C VAL A 221 -21.03 11.66 2.61
N GLU A 222 -21.84 10.68 2.99
CA GLU A 222 -23.29 10.75 2.92
C GLU A 222 -23.85 11.88 3.80
N GLN A 223 -23.33 12.09 4.99
CA GLN A 223 -23.71 13.20 5.86
C GLN A 223 -23.38 14.56 5.23
N ILE A 224 -22.24 14.69 4.54
CA ILE A 224 -21.90 15.93 3.83
C ILE A 224 -22.88 16.17 2.68
N PHE A 225 -23.20 15.17 1.88
CA PHE A 225 -24.19 15.29 0.79
C PHE A 225 -25.53 15.84 1.29
N GLN A 226 -25.98 15.40 2.47
CA GLN A 226 -27.25 15.86 3.08
C GLN A 226 -27.22 17.33 3.52
N GLN A 227 -26.03 17.92 3.66
CA GLN A 227 -25.86 19.33 4.08
C GLN A 227 -25.56 20.27 2.91
N THR A 228 -25.60 19.77 1.69
CA THR A 228 -25.36 20.55 0.46
C THR A 228 -26.66 20.80 -0.30
N PRO A 229 -26.79 21.90 -1.06
CA PRO A 229 -27.96 22.18 -1.92
C PRO A 229 -28.24 21.05 -2.90
N GLU A 230 -29.50 20.88 -3.31
CA GLU A 230 -29.88 19.81 -4.25
C GLU A 230 -29.42 20.09 -5.68
N ASP A 231 -29.35 21.36 -6.07
CA ASP A 231 -29.00 21.84 -7.41
C ASP A 231 -27.46 21.93 -7.67
N ARG A 232 -26.63 21.51 -6.67
CA ARG A 232 -25.19 21.47 -6.87
C ARG A 232 -24.79 20.49 -7.96
N GLN A 233 -23.75 20.82 -8.70
CA GLN A 233 -23.09 19.90 -9.61
C GLN A 233 -22.13 18.97 -8.86
N VAL A 234 -22.09 17.69 -9.22
CA VAL A 234 -21.24 16.68 -8.58
C VAL A 234 -20.24 16.08 -9.57
N ALA A 235 -18.98 16.04 -9.20
CA ALA A 235 -17.92 15.34 -9.91
C ALA A 235 -17.30 14.25 -9.01
N LEU A 236 -17.48 12.99 -9.37
CA LEU A 236 -16.96 11.85 -8.64
C LEU A 236 -15.83 11.23 -9.43
N PHE A 237 -14.61 11.29 -8.86
CA PHE A 237 -13.42 10.67 -9.46
C PHE A 237 -12.95 9.47 -8.62
N SER A 238 -12.69 8.35 -9.30
CA SER A 238 -12.29 7.10 -8.67
C SER A 238 -11.39 6.29 -9.60
N ALA A 239 -10.55 5.42 -9.04
CA ALA A 239 -9.81 4.44 -9.84
C ALA A 239 -10.69 3.23 -10.19
N THR A 240 -11.66 2.90 -9.34
CA THR A 240 -12.52 1.73 -9.46
C THR A 240 -13.99 2.07 -9.22
N MET A 241 -14.90 1.18 -9.67
CA MET A 241 -16.36 1.33 -9.52
C MET A 241 -16.95 0.18 -8.67
N PRO A 242 -16.62 0.07 -7.37
CA PRO A 242 -17.24 -0.92 -6.50
C PRO A 242 -18.73 -0.67 -6.30
N GLY A 243 -19.47 -1.66 -5.83
CA GLY A 243 -20.92 -1.58 -5.65
C GLY A 243 -21.39 -0.42 -4.76
N GLN A 244 -20.55 0.03 -3.81
CA GLN A 244 -20.86 1.17 -2.95
C GLN A 244 -20.76 2.50 -3.71
N ILE A 245 -19.72 2.72 -4.52
CA ILE A 245 -19.57 3.91 -5.37
C ILE A 245 -20.76 3.99 -6.35
N ARG A 246 -21.11 2.85 -6.97
CA ARG A 246 -22.26 2.80 -7.89
C ARG A 246 -23.59 3.15 -7.20
N ARG A 247 -23.79 2.75 -5.94
CA ARG A 247 -24.97 3.15 -5.16
C ARG A 247 -24.94 4.64 -4.85
N MET A 248 -23.82 5.16 -4.36
CA MET A 248 -23.63 6.58 -4.06
C MET A 248 -23.85 7.46 -5.31
N SER A 249 -23.29 7.08 -6.45
CA SER A 249 -23.51 7.77 -7.72
C SER A 249 -24.99 7.81 -8.09
N LYS A 250 -25.71 6.70 -7.98
CA LYS A 250 -27.17 6.67 -8.30
C LYS A 250 -28.03 7.44 -7.32
N GLN A 251 -27.61 7.61 -6.09
CA GLN A 251 -28.37 8.27 -5.02
C GLN A 251 -28.17 9.78 -5.01
N TYR A 252 -26.98 10.27 -5.30
CA TYR A 252 -26.58 11.67 -5.07
C TYR A 252 -26.22 12.45 -6.34
N LEU A 253 -26.01 11.78 -7.48
CA LEU A 253 -25.72 12.41 -8.76
C LEU A 253 -26.95 12.38 -9.66
N ASN A 254 -27.11 13.45 -10.45
CA ASN A 254 -28.23 13.62 -11.37
C ASN A 254 -27.78 13.28 -12.80
N ASP A 255 -28.29 12.16 -13.35
CA ASP A 255 -27.92 11.61 -14.68
C ASP A 255 -26.45 11.78 -15.06
N PRO A 256 -25.52 11.24 -14.25
CA PRO A 256 -24.11 11.50 -14.44
C PRO A 256 -23.57 10.89 -15.73
N ALA A 257 -22.71 11.64 -16.41
CA ALA A 257 -21.91 11.10 -17.50
C ALA A 257 -20.81 10.19 -16.95
N GLU A 258 -20.83 8.90 -17.29
CA GLU A 258 -19.76 7.97 -16.93
C GLU A 258 -18.63 8.03 -17.96
N VAL A 259 -17.48 8.59 -17.57
CA VAL A 259 -16.26 8.66 -18.38
C VAL A 259 -15.25 7.66 -17.87
N GLN A 260 -14.91 6.67 -18.68
CA GLN A 260 -13.90 5.69 -18.34
C GLN A 260 -12.70 5.77 -19.30
N VAL A 261 -11.57 6.18 -18.79
CA VAL A 261 -10.30 6.13 -19.52
C VAL A 261 -9.63 4.78 -19.26
N LYS A 262 -9.64 3.93 -20.29
CA LYS A 262 -8.94 2.65 -20.26
C LYS A 262 -7.45 2.92 -20.49
N SER A 263 -6.65 2.85 -19.44
CA SER A 263 -5.20 2.75 -19.62
C SER A 263 -4.87 1.44 -20.33
N LYS A 264 -4.00 1.48 -21.35
CA LYS A 264 -3.48 0.28 -22.04
C LYS A 264 -2.76 -0.65 -21.06
N THR A 265 -2.20 -0.10 -19.98
CA THR A 265 -1.55 -0.81 -18.88
C THR A 265 -2.09 -0.30 -17.55
N THR A 266 -2.43 -1.20 -16.64
CA THR A 266 -2.97 -0.88 -15.30
C THR A 266 -1.90 -0.30 -14.37
N THR A 267 -0.63 -0.45 -14.73
CA THR A 267 0.54 0.08 -14.03
C THR A 267 1.29 1.01 -14.97
N GLY A 268 1.94 2.04 -14.46
CA GLY A 268 2.75 2.95 -15.26
C GLY A 268 3.70 2.15 -16.17
N ALA A 269 3.70 2.44 -17.46
CA ALA A 269 4.53 1.76 -18.44
C ALA A 269 6.03 1.82 -18.07
N ASN A 270 6.40 2.76 -17.21
CA ASN A 270 7.78 3.05 -16.82
C ASN A 270 8.20 2.41 -15.50
N THR A 271 7.40 1.51 -14.90
CA THR A 271 7.77 0.86 -13.64
C THR A 271 8.14 -0.60 -13.88
N ARG A 272 9.42 -0.94 -13.67
CA ARG A 272 9.91 -2.31 -13.67
C ARG A 272 9.44 -3.02 -12.41
N GLN A 273 8.77 -4.17 -12.55
CA GLN A 273 8.22 -4.92 -11.43
C GLN A 273 8.99 -6.21 -11.22
N ARG A 274 9.52 -6.39 -10.01
CA ARG A 274 10.32 -7.56 -9.64
C ARG A 274 9.81 -8.17 -8.33
N TYR A 275 9.91 -9.49 -8.16
CA TYR A 275 9.62 -10.13 -6.88
C TYR A 275 10.78 -10.96 -6.36
N LEU A 276 10.92 -10.98 -5.04
CA LEU A 276 11.86 -11.83 -4.32
C LEU A 276 11.08 -12.82 -3.44
N GLN A 277 11.29 -14.12 -3.65
CA GLN A 277 10.73 -15.14 -2.78
C GLN A 277 11.66 -15.38 -1.60
N ILE A 278 11.24 -14.99 -0.39
CA ILE A 278 12.08 -15.01 0.81
C ILE A 278 11.27 -15.31 2.07
N MET A 279 11.92 -15.89 3.08
CA MET A 279 11.29 -16.15 4.38
C MET A 279 11.29 -14.89 5.26
N GLY A 280 10.28 -14.75 6.11
CA GLY A 280 10.10 -13.57 6.95
C GLY A 280 11.35 -13.09 7.71
N PRO A 281 12.09 -13.97 8.42
CA PRO A 281 13.29 -13.57 9.16
C PRO A 281 14.43 -13.04 8.29
N GLN A 282 14.45 -13.39 7.01
CA GLN A 282 15.52 -13.01 6.07
C GLN A 282 15.21 -11.70 5.31
N LYS A 283 13.99 -11.14 5.42
CA LYS A 283 13.57 -9.97 4.65
C LYS A 283 14.45 -8.74 4.89
N LEU A 284 14.86 -8.50 6.14
CA LEU A 284 15.70 -7.35 6.47
C LEU A 284 17.08 -7.44 5.83
N ASP A 285 17.73 -8.61 5.91
CA ASP A 285 19.04 -8.81 5.31
C ASP A 285 18.98 -8.76 3.78
N ALA A 286 17.89 -9.29 3.21
CA ALA A 286 17.65 -9.17 1.77
C ALA A 286 17.47 -7.70 1.35
N MET A 287 16.69 -6.94 2.08
CA MET A 287 16.47 -5.52 1.80
C MET A 287 17.78 -4.74 1.87
N THR A 288 18.59 -4.95 2.90
CA THR A 288 19.88 -4.26 3.02
C THR A 288 20.83 -4.60 1.90
N ARG A 289 20.92 -5.87 1.47
CA ARG A 289 21.75 -6.28 0.32
C ARG A 289 21.30 -5.63 -0.99
N ILE A 290 20.00 -5.53 -1.22
CA ILE A 290 19.46 -4.86 -2.39
C ILE A 290 19.83 -3.38 -2.36
N LEU A 291 19.58 -2.69 -1.23
CA LEU A 291 19.90 -1.27 -1.06
C LEU A 291 21.39 -0.94 -1.15
N GLU A 292 22.27 -1.88 -0.90
CA GLU A 292 23.72 -1.69 -1.05
C GLU A 292 24.22 -1.84 -2.49
N VAL A 293 23.49 -2.62 -3.30
CA VAL A 293 23.89 -2.96 -4.67
C VAL A 293 23.19 -2.09 -5.70
N GLU A 294 21.91 -1.74 -5.47
CA GLU A 294 21.14 -0.94 -6.41
C GLU A 294 21.31 0.57 -6.14
N GLU A 295 21.44 1.32 -7.21
CA GLU A 295 21.46 2.79 -7.14
C GLU A 295 20.03 3.30 -7.04
N PHE A 296 19.76 4.20 -6.09
CA PHE A 296 18.45 4.79 -5.89
C PHE A 296 18.56 6.26 -5.44
N ASP A 297 17.60 7.07 -5.86
CA ASP A 297 17.46 8.45 -5.37
C ASP A 297 16.68 8.49 -4.06
N GLY A 298 15.54 7.78 -4.02
CA GLY A 298 14.68 7.66 -2.86
C GLY A 298 13.87 6.37 -2.89
N VAL A 299 13.61 5.82 -1.70
CA VAL A 299 12.91 4.53 -1.52
C VAL A 299 11.69 4.70 -0.63
N ILE A 300 10.54 4.15 -1.02
CA ILE A 300 9.44 3.88 -0.09
C ILE A 300 9.35 2.38 0.18
N ALA A 301 9.42 2.00 1.46
CA ALA A 301 9.23 0.63 1.91
C ALA A 301 7.86 0.48 2.59
N PHE A 302 7.00 -0.37 2.04
CA PHE A 302 5.66 -0.62 2.57
C PHE A 302 5.64 -1.80 3.53
N VAL A 303 5.18 -1.55 4.76
CA VAL A 303 4.96 -2.56 5.80
C VAL A 303 3.50 -2.58 6.24
N ARG A 304 3.07 -3.70 6.84
CA ARG A 304 1.66 -3.94 7.16
C ARG A 304 1.17 -3.19 8.39
N THR A 305 2.02 -2.97 9.40
CA THR A 305 1.60 -2.41 10.69
C THR A 305 2.39 -1.16 11.06
N LYS A 306 1.78 -0.30 11.89
CA LYS A 306 2.40 0.92 12.40
C LYS A 306 3.70 0.62 13.16
N MET A 307 3.70 -0.36 14.06
CA MET A 307 4.91 -0.76 14.80
C MET A 307 6.03 -1.25 13.87
N ALA A 308 5.68 -1.95 12.78
CA ALA A 308 6.68 -2.42 11.83
C ALA A 308 7.35 -1.26 11.08
N THR A 309 6.70 -0.08 10.97
CA THR A 309 7.35 1.09 10.33
C THR A 309 8.54 1.57 11.15
N GLU A 310 8.34 1.69 12.45
CA GLU A 310 9.37 2.15 13.38
C GLU A 310 10.49 1.12 13.53
N ASP A 311 10.12 -0.15 13.78
CA ASP A 311 11.08 -1.27 13.92
C ASP A 311 11.97 -1.42 12.67
N LEU A 312 11.39 -1.33 11.47
CA LEU A 312 12.17 -1.45 10.24
C LEU A 312 13.05 -0.21 10.01
N ALA A 313 12.53 1.00 10.24
CA ALA A 313 13.30 2.23 10.11
C ALA A 313 14.50 2.26 11.09
N ASP A 314 14.28 1.85 12.36
CA ASP A 314 15.36 1.76 13.35
C ASP A 314 16.44 0.75 12.94
N LYS A 315 16.03 -0.41 12.44
CA LYS A 315 16.94 -1.44 11.95
C LYS A 315 17.74 -1.00 10.72
N LEU A 316 17.14 -0.21 9.84
CA LEU A 316 17.83 0.37 8.69
C LEU A 316 18.81 1.45 9.13
N ARG A 317 18.44 2.34 10.06
CA ARG A 317 19.35 3.33 10.64
C ARG A 317 20.53 2.68 11.35
N ALA A 318 20.29 1.62 12.12
CA ALA A 318 21.36 0.84 12.75
C ALA A 318 22.32 0.19 11.73
N ARG A 319 21.94 0.08 10.45
CA ARG A 319 22.77 -0.39 9.33
C ARG A 319 23.36 0.74 8.48
N GLY A 320 23.22 1.99 8.92
CA GLY A 320 23.82 3.15 8.26
C GLY A 320 22.98 3.81 7.18
N PHE A 321 21.71 3.38 6.96
CA PHE A 321 20.81 4.01 6.00
C PHE A 321 20.09 5.20 6.61
N GLN A 322 19.89 6.26 5.83
CA GLN A 322 19.09 7.41 6.22
C GLN A 322 17.59 7.08 6.07
N ALA A 323 17.02 6.47 7.10
CA ALA A 323 15.65 5.96 7.08
C ALA A 323 14.76 6.64 8.13
N ALA A 324 13.51 6.90 7.78
CA ALA A 324 12.48 7.38 8.71
C ALA A 324 11.17 6.60 8.55
N ALA A 325 10.42 6.51 9.65
CA ALA A 325 9.08 5.92 9.65
C ALA A 325 8.00 6.98 9.41
N ILE A 326 6.91 6.57 8.73
CA ILE A 326 5.68 7.35 8.64
C ILE A 326 4.47 6.44 8.86
N ASN A 327 3.64 6.77 9.85
CA ASN A 327 2.42 6.03 10.18
C ASN A 327 1.34 6.98 10.74
N GLY A 328 0.14 6.43 11.00
CA GLY A 328 -1.00 7.24 11.44
C GLY A 328 -0.89 7.82 12.85
N ASP A 329 0.04 7.34 13.70
CA ASP A 329 0.20 7.80 15.08
C ASP A 329 1.19 8.97 15.18
N ILE A 330 2.00 9.19 14.13
CA ILE A 330 2.96 10.31 14.08
C ILE A 330 2.21 11.63 13.91
N PRO A 331 2.50 12.65 14.75
CA PRO A 331 1.90 13.97 14.62
C PRO A 331 2.08 14.58 13.24
N GLN A 332 1.07 15.29 12.74
CA GLN A 332 1.05 15.79 11.35
C GLN A 332 2.28 16.66 11.02
N GLN A 333 2.64 17.57 11.91
CA GLN A 333 3.83 18.43 11.71
C GLN A 333 5.12 17.59 11.54
N GLN A 334 5.24 16.47 12.26
CA GLN A 334 6.39 15.60 12.12
C GLN A 334 6.35 14.83 10.80
N ARG A 335 5.15 14.41 10.36
CA ARG A 335 4.98 13.76 9.05
C ARG A 335 5.40 14.68 7.91
N GLU A 336 4.94 15.94 7.92
CA GLU A 336 5.31 16.96 6.95
C GLU A 336 6.83 17.15 6.91
N ARG A 337 7.48 17.34 8.07
CA ARG A 337 8.94 17.43 8.17
C ARG A 337 9.67 16.19 7.61
N THR A 338 9.11 15.00 7.82
CA THR A 338 9.70 13.75 7.31
C THR A 338 9.57 13.68 5.79
N VAL A 339 8.43 14.10 5.24
CA VAL A 339 8.22 14.16 3.79
C VAL A 339 9.14 15.20 3.15
N ASP A 340 9.27 16.38 3.76
CA ASP A 340 10.18 17.43 3.29
C ASP A 340 11.64 16.94 3.35
N ALA A 341 12.03 16.25 4.42
CA ALA A 341 13.35 15.64 4.54
C ALA A 341 13.63 14.62 3.42
N LEU A 342 12.59 13.85 2.99
CA LEU A 342 12.71 12.94 1.86
C LEU A 342 12.83 13.71 0.53
N LYS A 343 12.04 14.76 0.32
CA LYS A 343 12.12 15.61 -0.88
C LYS A 343 13.50 16.24 -1.04
N GLU A 344 14.07 16.73 0.06
CA GLU A 344 15.37 17.42 0.10
C GLU A 344 16.58 16.48 0.11
N GLY A 345 16.38 15.15 0.19
CA GLY A 345 17.46 14.16 0.24
C GLY A 345 18.18 14.09 1.60
N ARG A 346 17.59 14.61 2.69
CA ARG A 346 18.10 14.43 4.05
C ARG A 346 17.82 13.05 4.61
N ILE A 347 16.81 12.37 4.07
CA ILE A 347 16.57 10.93 4.24
C ILE A 347 16.37 10.31 2.85
N ASP A 348 16.76 9.05 2.71
CA ASP A 348 16.68 8.32 1.47
C ASP A 348 15.59 7.26 1.48
N ILE A 349 15.24 6.74 2.67
CA ILE A 349 14.30 5.64 2.82
C ILE A 349 13.14 6.05 3.73
N LEU A 350 11.93 5.97 3.19
CA LEU A 350 10.71 6.15 3.95
C LEU A 350 10.03 4.81 4.19
N VAL A 351 9.86 4.42 5.45
CA VAL A 351 9.12 3.20 5.81
C VAL A 351 7.70 3.58 6.19
N ALA A 352 6.70 3.08 5.46
CA ALA A 352 5.33 3.55 5.55
C ALA A 352 4.29 2.43 5.62
N THR A 353 3.14 2.73 6.21
CA THR A 353 1.89 1.97 6.00
C THR A 353 1.15 2.50 4.76
N ASP A 354 0.24 1.68 4.20
CA ASP A 354 -0.57 2.10 3.04
C ASP A 354 -1.27 3.44 3.27
N VAL A 355 -1.94 3.59 4.42
CA VAL A 355 -2.69 4.81 4.78
C VAL A 355 -1.78 6.02 4.87
N ALA A 356 -0.59 5.88 5.46
CA ALA A 356 0.32 6.99 5.67
C ALA A 356 1.08 7.43 4.41
N ALA A 357 1.29 6.51 3.47
CA ALA A 357 1.96 6.82 2.20
C ALA A 357 1.00 7.29 1.10
N ARG A 358 -0.32 7.23 1.33
CA ARG A 358 -1.30 7.76 0.39
C ARG A 358 -1.20 9.26 0.25
N GLY A 359 -1.37 9.74 -0.97
CA GLY A 359 -1.24 11.16 -1.25
C GLY A 359 0.20 11.68 -1.25
N LEU A 360 1.22 10.88 -0.90
CA LEU A 360 2.60 11.34 -0.99
C LEU A 360 2.99 11.51 -2.46
N ASP A 361 3.42 12.72 -2.78
CA ASP A 361 3.97 13.08 -4.08
C ASP A 361 5.41 13.57 -3.91
N VAL A 362 6.34 12.67 -4.17
CA VAL A 362 7.78 12.92 -4.05
C VAL A 362 8.45 12.38 -5.31
N GLU A 363 8.86 13.28 -6.18
CA GLU A 363 9.38 12.93 -7.51
C GLU A 363 10.66 12.11 -7.48
N ARG A 364 11.49 12.29 -6.43
CA ARG A 364 12.76 11.58 -6.31
C ARG A 364 12.62 10.10 -5.97
N ILE A 365 11.40 9.57 -5.73
CA ILE A 365 11.23 8.15 -5.41
C ILE A 365 11.48 7.31 -6.66
N SER A 366 12.64 6.69 -6.70
CA SER A 366 13.05 5.75 -7.74
C SER A 366 12.61 4.32 -7.45
N HIS A 367 12.52 3.93 -6.16
CA HIS A 367 12.21 2.55 -5.75
C HIS A 367 11.03 2.46 -4.80
N VAL A 368 10.18 1.47 -5.05
CA VAL A 368 9.11 1.05 -4.14
C VAL A 368 9.36 -0.38 -3.69
N ILE A 369 9.58 -0.59 -2.40
CA ILE A 369 9.77 -1.91 -1.82
C ILE A 369 8.50 -2.33 -1.08
N ASN A 370 7.78 -3.32 -1.59
CA ASN A 370 6.71 -3.99 -0.87
C ASN A 370 7.33 -4.99 0.10
N TYR A 371 7.84 -4.52 1.24
CA TYR A 371 8.41 -5.37 2.29
C TYR A 371 7.40 -6.42 2.79
N ASP A 372 6.14 -6.00 2.89
CA ASP A 372 5.01 -6.91 3.07
C ASP A 372 4.07 -6.82 1.86
N ILE A 373 3.79 -7.99 1.25
CA ILE A 373 2.86 -8.10 0.14
C ILE A 373 1.46 -7.61 0.56
N PRO A 374 0.79 -6.74 -0.22
CA PRO A 374 -0.56 -6.30 0.09
C PRO A 374 -1.56 -7.43 -0.13
N HIS A 375 -2.69 -7.37 0.59
CA HIS A 375 -3.74 -8.38 0.48
C HIS A 375 -4.62 -8.20 -0.76
N ASP A 376 -4.74 -6.97 -1.24
CA ASP A 376 -5.52 -6.61 -2.42
C ASP A 376 -4.64 -6.03 -3.53
N THR A 377 -5.07 -6.22 -4.75
CA THR A 377 -4.31 -5.86 -5.95
C THR A 377 -4.29 -4.35 -6.20
N GLU A 378 -5.28 -3.64 -5.70
CA GLU A 378 -5.42 -2.20 -5.89
C GLU A 378 -4.44 -1.46 -4.98
N SER A 379 -4.30 -1.88 -3.72
CA SER A 379 -3.23 -1.38 -2.84
C SER A 379 -1.84 -1.58 -3.48
N TYR A 380 -1.62 -2.70 -4.18
CA TYR A 380 -0.36 -2.90 -4.91
C TYR A 380 -0.15 -1.82 -5.97
N VAL A 381 -1.15 -1.56 -6.80
CA VAL A 381 -1.09 -0.54 -7.86
C VAL A 381 -0.84 0.85 -7.27
N HIS A 382 -1.53 1.20 -6.18
CA HIS A 382 -1.35 2.48 -5.50
C HIS A 382 0.04 2.63 -4.87
N ARG A 383 0.64 1.53 -4.37
CA ARG A 383 2.01 1.55 -3.85
C ARG A 383 3.02 1.80 -4.96
N ILE A 384 2.97 1.01 -6.03
CA ILE A 384 3.94 1.14 -7.11
C ILE A 384 3.79 2.46 -7.89
N GLY A 385 2.58 3.05 -7.90
CA GLY A 385 2.33 4.38 -8.43
C GLY A 385 2.99 5.52 -7.63
N ARG A 386 3.81 5.23 -6.60
CA ARG A 386 4.65 6.24 -5.93
C ARG A 386 5.96 6.47 -6.68
N THR A 387 6.36 5.57 -7.56
CA THR A 387 7.51 5.72 -8.47
C THR A 387 7.07 5.75 -9.93
N GLY A 388 7.99 6.01 -10.85
CA GLY A 388 7.70 6.07 -12.28
C GLY A 388 6.83 7.26 -12.70
N ARG A 389 6.87 8.37 -11.93
CA ARG A 389 6.09 9.58 -12.19
C ARG A 389 6.80 10.54 -13.14
N ALA A 390 6.04 11.43 -13.76
CA ALA A 390 6.55 12.48 -14.66
C ALA A 390 7.48 11.95 -15.76
N GLY A 391 7.19 10.75 -16.31
CA GLY A 391 7.99 10.15 -17.39
C GLY A 391 9.29 9.48 -16.93
N ARG A 392 9.64 9.51 -15.64
CA ARG A 392 10.82 8.83 -15.08
C ARG A 392 10.61 7.33 -15.01
N SER A 393 11.71 6.56 -15.07
CA SER A 393 11.69 5.12 -14.78
C SER A 393 11.63 4.88 -13.26
N GLY A 394 10.98 3.79 -12.86
CA GLY A 394 10.90 3.38 -11.47
C GLY A 394 11.03 1.87 -11.29
N ASP A 395 11.46 1.45 -10.13
CA ASP A 395 11.57 0.04 -9.74
C ASP A 395 10.61 -0.30 -8.60
N ALA A 396 9.88 -1.41 -8.75
CA ALA A 396 8.99 -1.95 -7.74
C ALA A 396 9.43 -3.36 -7.37
N ILE A 397 9.82 -3.56 -6.12
CA ILE A 397 10.30 -4.83 -5.60
C ILE A 397 9.30 -5.38 -4.60
N LEU A 398 8.86 -6.62 -4.80
CA LEU A 398 7.87 -7.30 -3.98
C LEU A 398 8.50 -8.45 -3.21
N PHE A 399 8.50 -8.39 -1.88
CA PHE A 399 8.92 -9.51 -1.04
C PHE A 399 7.72 -10.42 -0.74
N MET A 400 7.86 -11.69 -1.02
CA MET A 400 6.82 -12.68 -0.77
C MET A 400 7.37 -13.98 -0.20
N THR A 401 6.56 -14.62 0.64
CA THR A 401 6.83 -15.99 1.09
C THR A 401 6.23 -17.00 0.08
N PRO A 402 6.69 -18.27 0.09
CA PRO A 402 6.11 -19.29 -0.77
C PRO A 402 4.59 -19.47 -0.60
N ARG A 403 4.06 -19.17 0.59
CA ARG A 403 2.61 -19.26 0.89
C ARG A 403 1.81 -18.15 0.23
N GLU A 404 2.42 -17.02 -0.07
CA GLU A 404 1.79 -15.83 -0.65
C GLU A 404 1.78 -15.81 -2.19
N LYS A 405 2.25 -16.89 -2.84
CA LYS A 405 2.30 -17.01 -4.31
C LYS A 405 0.95 -16.80 -5.00
N TYR A 406 -0.16 -17.05 -4.28
CA TYR A 406 -1.49 -16.78 -4.82
C TYR A 406 -1.77 -15.27 -4.95
N LEU A 407 -1.23 -14.42 -4.04
CA LEU A 407 -1.35 -12.97 -4.12
C LEU A 407 -0.57 -12.43 -5.32
N LEU A 408 0.67 -12.92 -5.55
CA LEU A 408 1.44 -12.56 -6.74
C LEU A 408 0.63 -12.83 -8.03
N ARG A 409 0.04 -14.02 -8.18
CA ARG A 409 -0.79 -14.34 -9.35
C ARG A 409 -2.00 -13.41 -9.49
N SER A 410 -2.60 -12.97 -8.39
CA SER A 410 -3.71 -12.02 -8.39
C SER A 410 -3.25 -10.64 -8.86
N ILE A 411 -2.05 -10.22 -8.43
CA ILE A 411 -1.40 -8.97 -8.86
C ILE A 411 -1.13 -9.02 -10.37
N GLU A 412 -0.45 -10.05 -10.88
CA GLU A 412 -0.15 -10.21 -12.31
C GLU A 412 -1.42 -10.20 -13.18
N LYS A 413 -2.49 -10.86 -12.70
CA LYS A 413 -3.79 -10.85 -13.40
C LYS A 413 -4.42 -9.47 -13.43
N ALA A 414 -4.34 -8.71 -12.34
CA ALA A 414 -4.93 -7.37 -12.24
C ALA A 414 -4.13 -6.32 -13.02
N THR A 415 -2.80 -6.38 -12.94
CA THR A 415 -1.90 -5.46 -13.64
C THR A 415 -1.74 -5.79 -15.11
N ARG A 416 -2.10 -7.02 -15.51
CA ARG A 416 -1.88 -7.57 -16.87
C ARG A 416 -0.41 -7.54 -17.29
N GLN A 417 0.49 -7.52 -16.34
CA GLN A 417 1.93 -7.54 -16.53
C GLN A 417 2.54 -8.65 -15.68
N PRO A 418 3.51 -9.42 -16.22
CA PRO A 418 4.27 -10.36 -15.39
C PRO A 418 5.17 -9.58 -14.44
N VAL A 419 5.35 -10.12 -13.23
CA VAL A 419 6.34 -9.60 -12.27
C VAL A 419 7.57 -10.49 -12.37
N GLU A 420 8.73 -9.91 -12.67
CA GLU A 420 9.98 -10.65 -12.91
C GLU A 420 10.55 -11.21 -11.60
N GLN A 421 11.01 -12.44 -11.62
CA GLN A 421 11.71 -13.00 -10.47
C GLN A 421 13.12 -12.41 -10.39
N MET A 422 13.44 -11.76 -9.27
CA MET A 422 14.81 -11.33 -9.00
C MET A 422 15.56 -12.33 -8.12
N HIS A 423 16.86 -12.36 -8.27
CA HIS A 423 17.75 -13.08 -7.38
C HIS A 423 18.35 -12.11 -6.36
N LEU A 424 18.47 -12.59 -5.12
CA LEU A 424 19.12 -11.81 -4.08
C LEU A 424 20.61 -11.64 -4.41
N PRO A 425 21.18 -10.43 -4.32
CA PRO A 425 22.62 -10.23 -4.44
C PRO A 425 23.41 -11.15 -3.48
N THR A 426 24.44 -11.79 -4.00
CA THR A 426 25.27 -12.70 -3.18
C THR A 426 26.06 -11.91 -2.11
N ALA A 427 26.44 -12.56 -1.03
CA ALA A 427 27.32 -11.93 -0.04
C ALA A 427 28.65 -11.49 -0.68
N GLU A 428 29.15 -12.23 -1.65
CA GLU A 428 30.36 -11.89 -2.39
C GLU A 428 30.23 -10.57 -3.16
N THR A 429 29.12 -10.39 -3.90
CA THR A 429 28.84 -9.13 -4.62
C THR A 429 28.79 -7.94 -3.66
N VAL A 430 28.05 -8.09 -2.56
CA VAL A 430 27.94 -7.03 -1.53
C VAL A 430 29.31 -6.73 -0.90
N ASN A 431 30.07 -7.77 -0.56
CA ASN A 431 31.39 -7.61 0.05
C ASN A 431 32.38 -6.93 -0.88
N THR A 432 32.37 -7.27 -2.17
CA THR A 432 33.20 -6.59 -3.19
C THR A 432 32.87 -5.10 -3.26
N LEU A 433 31.60 -4.73 -3.29
CA LEU A 433 31.17 -3.32 -3.31
C LEU A 433 31.55 -2.59 -2.02
N ARG A 434 31.39 -3.23 -0.85
CA ARG A 434 31.78 -2.64 0.43
C ARG A 434 33.28 -2.40 0.52
N LEU A 435 34.09 -3.37 0.07
CA LEU A 435 35.54 -3.23 0.03
C LEU A 435 35.98 -2.12 -0.93
N GLY A 436 35.31 -2.03 -2.11
CA GLY A 436 35.55 -0.93 -3.05
C GLY A 436 35.25 0.44 -2.42
N LYS A 437 34.04 0.64 -1.88
CA LYS A 437 33.65 1.88 -1.20
C LYS A 437 34.55 2.22 -0.01
N PHE A 438 35.04 1.20 0.70
CA PHE A 438 35.99 1.42 1.80
C PHE A 438 37.36 1.88 1.30
N ALA A 439 37.86 1.27 0.22
CA ALA A 439 39.11 1.68 -0.41
C ALA A 439 39.01 3.11 -1.02
N ASP A 440 37.91 3.42 -1.69
CA ASP A 440 37.64 4.76 -2.24
C ASP A 440 37.61 5.81 -1.13
N LYS A 441 36.93 5.51 0.00
CA LYS A 441 36.92 6.40 1.17
C LYS A 441 38.29 6.62 1.80
N ILE A 442 39.13 5.60 1.83
CA ILE A 442 40.54 5.76 2.27
C ILE A 442 41.26 6.73 1.33
N THR A 443 41.11 6.53 0.00
CA THR A 443 41.76 7.36 -1.00
C THR A 443 41.31 8.83 -0.88
N GLU A 444 40.03 9.07 -0.77
CA GLU A 444 39.45 10.40 -0.59
C GLU A 444 39.94 11.05 0.73
N THR A 445 39.99 10.26 1.82
CA THR A 445 40.43 10.77 3.12
C THR A 445 41.92 11.13 3.09
N LEU A 446 42.75 10.37 2.36
CA LEU A 446 44.19 10.65 2.23
C LEU A 446 44.49 11.98 1.54
N GLU A 447 43.57 12.50 0.73
CA GLU A 447 43.65 13.82 0.09
C GLU A 447 43.26 14.96 1.03
N SER A 448 42.67 14.68 2.20
CA SER A 448 42.24 15.67 3.16
C SER A 448 43.42 16.31 3.91
N GLU A 449 43.40 17.64 4.12
CA GLU A 449 44.36 18.38 4.89
C GLU A 449 44.48 17.89 6.36
N ASP A 450 43.40 17.31 6.91
CA ASP A 450 43.34 16.83 8.29
C ASP A 450 44.31 15.63 8.54
N VAL A 451 44.61 14.84 7.50
CA VAL A 451 45.52 13.68 7.62
C VAL A 451 46.90 14.09 8.09
N ALA A 452 47.40 15.28 7.69
CA ALA A 452 48.69 15.79 8.10
C ALA A 452 48.80 15.94 9.63
N ALA A 453 47.72 16.46 10.26
CA ALA A 453 47.70 16.66 11.72
C ALA A 453 47.72 15.33 12.51
N PHE A 454 47.10 14.28 11.96
CA PHE A 454 47.08 12.96 12.62
C PHE A 454 48.36 12.12 12.37
N ARG A 455 49.14 12.43 11.32
CA ARG A 455 50.33 11.67 10.96
C ARG A 455 51.36 11.69 12.09
N ASP A 456 51.63 12.86 12.67
CA ASP A 456 52.60 13.02 13.76
C ASP A 456 52.14 12.30 15.03
N LEU A 457 50.81 12.36 15.31
CA LEU A 457 50.24 11.66 16.44
C LEU A 457 50.37 10.15 16.30
N ILE A 458 50.12 9.60 15.09
CA ILE A 458 50.29 8.17 14.83
C ILE A 458 51.73 7.74 14.91
N ALA A 459 52.68 8.55 14.39
CA ALA A 459 54.12 8.26 14.51
C ALA A 459 54.55 8.22 15.97
N SER A 460 54.14 9.17 16.81
CA SER A 460 54.41 9.15 18.24
C SER A 460 53.84 7.93 18.94
N TYR A 461 52.61 7.52 18.58
CA TYR A 461 51.97 6.32 19.14
C TYR A 461 52.72 5.03 18.74
N GLU A 462 53.20 4.94 17.48
CA GLU A 462 54.01 3.82 16.97
C GLU A 462 55.30 3.68 17.76
N GLU A 463 56.02 4.79 18.01
CA GLU A 463 57.25 4.79 18.78
C GLU A 463 57.03 4.45 20.26
N GLU A 464 56.02 5.05 20.92
CA GLU A 464 55.77 4.85 22.35
C GLU A 464 55.29 3.44 22.67
N HIS A 465 54.45 2.85 21.80
CA HIS A 465 53.85 1.56 22.06
C HIS A 465 54.47 0.40 21.28
N ASN A 466 55.42 0.67 20.41
CA ASN A 466 56.09 -0.31 19.55
C ASN A 466 55.08 -1.17 18.74
N VAL A 467 54.04 -0.50 18.18
CA VAL A 467 52.98 -1.11 17.38
C VAL A 467 53.12 -0.62 15.94
N PRO A 468 53.22 -1.52 14.92
CA PRO A 468 53.39 -1.12 13.53
C PRO A 468 52.20 -0.24 13.04
N ALA A 469 52.50 0.75 12.20
CA ALA A 469 51.47 1.65 11.62
C ALA A 469 50.34 0.89 10.93
N ALA A 470 50.61 -0.28 10.34
CA ALA A 470 49.58 -1.12 9.73
C ALA A 470 48.53 -1.65 10.74
N GLU A 471 48.97 -2.03 11.94
CA GLU A 471 48.11 -2.49 13.03
C GLU A 471 47.27 -1.33 13.60
N ILE A 472 47.88 -0.15 13.71
CA ILE A 472 47.18 1.07 14.12
C ILE A 472 46.09 1.42 13.08
N ALA A 473 46.42 1.37 11.79
CA ALA A 473 45.48 1.59 10.71
C ALA A 473 44.31 0.58 10.74
N ALA A 474 44.60 -0.71 10.99
CA ALA A 474 43.58 -1.74 11.15
C ALA A 474 42.66 -1.46 12.34
N ALA A 475 43.19 -1.03 13.49
CA ALA A 475 42.43 -0.65 14.67
C ALA A 475 41.56 0.56 14.41
N LEU A 476 42.08 1.60 13.74
CA LEU A 476 41.31 2.79 13.34
C LEU A 476 40.21 2.45 12.34
N ALA A 477 40.46 1.53 11.39
CA ALA A 477 39.45 1.03 10.47
C ALA A 477 38.29 0.34 11.22
N VAL A 478 38.57 -0.48 12.23
CA VAL A 478 37.53 -1.11 13.08
C VAL A 478 36.76 -0.05 13.88
N MET A 479 37.44 0.96 14.42
CA MET A 479 36.81 2.07 15.13
C MET A 479 35.90 2.89 14.20
N ALA A 480 36.34 3.21 12.97
CA ALA A 480 35.61 3.94 11.98
C ALA A 480 34.32 3.20 11.51
N GLN A 481 34.34 1.88 11.56
CA GLN A 481 33.17 1.05 11.24
C GLN A 481 32.09 1.03 12.33
N GLY A 482 32.36 1.53 13.54
CA GLY A 482 31.34 1.64 14.59
C GLY A 482 30.80 0.28 15.07
N GLY A 483 31.58 -0.79 15.02
CA GLY A 483 31.21 -2.12 15.50
C GLY A 483 30.35 -2.93 14.52
N GLN A 484 30.13 -2.46 13.30
CA GLN A 484 29.43 -3.21 12.24
C GLN A 484 30.43 -4.12 11.49
N PRO A 485 30.06 -5.38 11.17
CA PRO A 485 30.96 -6.22 10.39
C PRO A 485 31.11 -5.70 8.96
N LEU A 486 32.34 -5.49 8.49
CA LEU A 486 32.64 -5.07 7.12
C LEU A 486 32.06 -6.06 6.10
N LEU A 487 32.18 -7.35 6.40
CA LEU A 487 31.75 -8.42 5.49
C LEU A 487 30.42 -9.03 5.93
N VAL A 488 29.54 -9.21 4.95
CA VAL A 488 28.25 -9.92 5.11
C VAL A 488 28.48 -11.41 5.00
N LYS A 489 27.84 -12.18 5.86
CA LYS A 489 27.84 -13.66 5.78
C LYS A 489 26.75 -14.11 4.80
N GLU A 490 26.98 -15.25 4.13
CA GLU A 490 25.94 -15.89 3.33
C GLU A 490 24.70 -16.21 4.19
N LEU A 491 23.54 -15.87 3.64
CA LEU A 491 22.27 -16.29 4.25
C LEU A 491 22.14 -17.81 4.06
N PRO A 492 21.73 -18.55 5.10
CA PRO A 492 21.44 -19.98 4.93
C PRO A 492 20.44 -20.13 3.77
N ALA A 493 20.79 -21.01 2.83
CA ALA A 493 19.91 -21.31 1.71
C ALA A 493 18.51 -21.62 2.25
N ALA A 494 17.48 -21.00 1.67
CA ALA A 494 16.12 -21.34 2.02
C ALA A 494 15.98 -22.85 1.81
N PRO A 495 15.44 -23.60 2.79
CA PRO A 495 15.29 -25.03 2.63
C PRO A 495 14.54 -25.27 1.33
N GLU A 496 15.18 -25.90 0.37
CA GLU A 496 14.51 -26.34 -0.85
C GLU A 496 13.32 -27.19 -0.41
N PHE A 497 12.13 -26.64 -0.55
CA PHE A 497 10.93 -27.46 -0.49
C PHE A 497 11.01 -28.41 -1.67
N GLN A 498 11.66 -29.57 -1.46
CA GLN A 498 11.57 -30.67 -2.39
C GLN A 498 10.08 -30.83 -2.70
N LYS A 499 9.71 -30.53 -3.95
CA LYS A 499 8.43 -30.94 -4.48
C LYS A 499 8.38 -32.45 -4.22
N ARG A 500 7.67 -32.85 -3.17
CA ARG A 500 7.20 -34.23 -3.11
C ARG A 500 6.39 -34.43 -4.38
N GLU A 501 7.01 -35.04 -5.36
CA GLU A 501 6.30 -35.54 -6.54
C GLU A 501 5.11 -36.33 -6.01
N ARG A 502 3.93 -35.77 -6.22
CA ARG A 502 2.70 -36.55 -6.05
C ARG A 502 2.76 -37.60 -7.12
N SER A 503 3.24 -38.76 -6.75
CA SER A 503 3.06 -39.97 -7.56
C SER A 503 1.58 -40.09 -7.90
N LYS A 504 1.31 -40.14 -9.20
CA LYS A 504 -0.03 -40.22 -9.79
C LYS A 504 -0.64 -41.63 -9.60
N ASP A 505 -0.17 -42.40 -8.68
CA ASP A 505 -0.67 -43.73 -8.45
C ASP A 505 -1.25 -43.86 -7.05
N GLY A 506 -2.53 -44.19 -7.01
CA GLY A 506 -3.17 -44.80 -5.86
C GLY A 506 -4.05 -43.92 -5.01
N PHE A 507 -5.32 -43.98 -5.30
CA PHE A 507 -6.36 -43.86 -4.28
C PHE A 507 -5.97 -44.69 -3.05
N GLY A 508 -5.71 -44.04 -1.92
CA GLY A 508 -5.62 -44.66 -0.60
C GLY A 508 -4.22 -44.94 -0.08
N SER A 509 -3.56 -43.88 0.47
CA SER A 509 -2.46 -44.11 1.40
C SER A 509 -2.66 -43.19 2.60
N ARG A 510 -2.89 -43.81 3.73
CA ARG A 510 -2.82 -43.27 5.09
C ARG A 510 -1.49 -42.54 5.21
N GLY A 511 -1.51 -41.24 5.57
CA GLY A 511 -0.30 -40.52 6.02
C GLY A 511 0.37 -41.33 7.16
N PRO A 512 1.68 -41.15 7.39
CA PRO A 512 2.36 -41.87 8.45
C PRO A 512 1.62 -41.55 9.75
N THR A 513 1.13 -42.64 10.35
CA THR A 513 0.52 -42.68 11.66
C THR A 513 1.61 -42.17 12.62
N ARG A 514 1.46 -40.94 13.12
CA ARG A 514 2.27 -40.50 14.24
C ARG A 514 2.09 -41.51 15.35
N ALA A 515 3.17 -42.01 15.91
CA ALA A 515 3.08 -42.92 17.03
C ALA A 515 2.20 -42.25 18.10
N LEU A 516 1.18 -42.99 18.57
CA LEU A 516 0.31 -42.57 19.66
C LEU A 516 1.18 -42.23 20.87
N THR A 517 0.82 -41.20 21.60
CA THR A 517 1.44 -40.90 22.89
C THR A 517 1.21 -42.12 23.80
N GLU A 518 2.26 -42.57 24.44
CA GLU A 518 2.21 -43.79 25.28
C GLU A 518 1.08 -43.64 26.34
N GLY A 519 0.13 -44.58 26.36
CA GLY A 519 -1.05 -44.53 27.25
C GLY A 519 -2.29 -43.84 26.68
N ASN A 520 -2.25 -43.27 25.48
CA ASN A 520 -3.40 -42.60 24.85
C ASN A 520 -4.07 -43.49 23.78
N ALA A 521 -5.38 -43.28 23.61
CA ALA A 521 -6.20 -43.82 22.54
C ALA A 521 -6.76 -42.70 21.66
N THR A 522 -7.05 -43.00 20.40
CA THR A 522 -7.66 -42.03 19.48
C THR A 522 -9.18 -42.06 19.62
N TYR A 523 -9.75 -40.92 19.90
CA TYR A 523 -11.19 -40.70 19.97
C TYR A 523 -11.65 -39.83 18.80
N ARG A 524 -12.82 -40.11 18.31
CA ARG A 524 -13.51 -39.34 17.27
C ARG A 524 -14.54 -38.44 17.93
N ILE A 525 -14.56 -37.15 17.53
CA ILE A 525 -15.58 -36.20 17.91
C ILE A 525 -16.30 -35.65 16.67
N ALA A 526 -17.64 -35.44 16.75
CA ALA A 526 -18.49 -35.09 15.60
C ALA A 526 -18.41 -33.59 15.19
N VAL A 527 -17.32 -32.93 15.51
CA VAL A 527 -17.07 -31.53 15.14
C VAL A 527 -15.79 -31.41 14.32
N GLY A 528 -15.80 -30.60 13.25
CA GLY A 528 -14.70 -30.48 12.31
C GLY A 528 -14.58 -29.05 11.72
N ARG A 529 -13.88 -28.93 10.59
CA ARG A 529 -13.66 -27.64 9.91
C ARG A 529 -14.94 -26.94 9.46
N ARG A 530 -16.02 -27.71 9.16
CA ARG A 530 -17.32 -27.14 8.79
C ARG A 530 -17.92 -26.31 9.92
N GLN A 531 -17.70 -26.69 11.16
CA GLN A 531 -18.14 -25.97 12.37
C GLN A 531 -17.11 -24.90 12.81
N ARG A 532 -16.08 -24.62 12.00
CA ARG A 532 -15.00 -23.65 12.29
C ARG A 532 -14.27 -23.90 13.60
N VAL A 533 -14.14 -25.16 14.00
CA VAL A 533 -13.50 -25.54 15.25
C VAL A 533 -11.98 -25.39 15.13
N MET A 534 -11.36 -24.80 16.16
CA MET A 534 -9.91 -24.65 16.29
C MET A 534 -9.34 -25.61 17.33
N PRO A 535 -8.06 -26.03 17.23
CA PRO A 535 -7.45 -26.93 18.21
C PRO A 535 -7.60 -26.45 19.66
N GLY A 536 -7.41 -25.15 19.91
CA GLY A 536 -7.58 -24.58 21.26
C GLY A 536 -8.99 -24.71 21.81
N SER A 537 -10.03 -24.63 20.97
CA SER A 537 -11.42 -24.81 21.40
C SER A 537 -11.70 -26.27 21.80
N ILE A 538 -11.08 -27.24 21.11
CA ILE A 538 -11.20 -28.67 21.42
C ILE A 538 -10.50 -28.96 22.76
N VAL A 539 -9.26 -28.50 22.92
CA VAL A 539 -8.49 -28.68 24.16
C VAL A 539 -9.22 -28.05 25.34
N GLY A 540 -9.69 -26.78 25.18
CA GLY A 540 -10.40 -26.07 26.24
C GLY A 540 -11.67 -26.77 26.69
N ALA A 541 -12.51 -27.23 25.75
CA ALA A 541 -13.75 -27.93 26.07
C ALA A 541 -13.50 -29.28 26.75
N ILE A 542 -12.57 -30.09 26.24
CA ILE A 542 -12.24 -31.41 26.79
C ILE A 542 -11.58 -31.27 28.17
N ALA A 543 -10.68 -30.31 28.35
CA ALA A 543 -10.00 -30.12 29.63
C ALA A 543 -10.96 -29.59 30.71
N ASN A 544 -11.79 -28.59 30.40
CA ASN A 544 -12.67 -27.95 31.37
C ASN A 544 -13.87 -28.86 31.77
N GLU A 545 -14.50 -29.52 30.78
CA GLU A 545 -15.71 -30.29 31.03
C GLU A 545 -15.41 -31.76 31.32
N GLY A 546 -14.33 -32.33 30.70
CA GLY A 546 -13.90 -33.70 30.96
C GLY A 546 -12.95 -33.88 32.15
N GLY A 547 -12.49 -32.79 32.77
CA GLY A 547 -11.53 -32.85 33.89
C GLY A 547 -10.20 -33.52 33.50
N ILE A 548 -9.79 -33.41 32.23
CA ILE A 548 -8.56 -33.96 31.68
C ILE A 548 -7.51 -32.86 31.57
N SER A 549 -6.33 -33.09 32.14
CA SER A 549 -5.25 -32.09 32.01
C SER A 549 -4.89 -31.89 30.53
N SER A 550 -4.69 -30.65 30.14
CA SER A 550 -4.26 -30.30 28.75
C SER A 550 -2.97 -31.00 28.33
N SER A 551 -2.10 -31.37 29.26
CA SER A 551 -0.89 -32.13 29.03
C SER A 551 -1.16 -33.59 28.68
N GLN A 552 -2.33 -34.15 29.00
CA GLN A 552 -2.77 -35.51 28.70
C GLN A 552 -3.49 -35.61 27.36
N ILE A 553 -3.84 -34.45 26.74
CA ILE A 553 -4.44 -34.38 25.42
C ILE A 553 -3.32 -34.39 24.39
N GLY A 554 -3.24 -35.44 23.59
CA GLY A 554 -2.22 -35.63 22.59
C GLY A 554 -2.53 -34.96 21.25
N GLY A 555 -2.27 -35.67 20.15
CA GLY A 555 -2.49 -35.16 18.79
C GLY A 555 -3.95 -34.87 18.46
N ILE A 556 -4.21 -33.74 17.75
CA ILE A 556 -5.56 -33.38 17.26
C ILE A 556 -5.49 -33.25 15.74
N ASP A 557 -6.28 -34.06 15.03
CA ASP A 557 -6.46 -34.04 13.58
C ASP A 557 -7.89 -33.59 13.23
N ILE A 558 -8.02 -32.31 12.80
CA ILE A 558 -9.33 -31.73 12.45
C ILE A 558 -9.61 -31.97 10.97
N ARG A 559 -10.62 -32.78 10.68
CA ARG A 559 -11.11 -33.11 9.35
C ARG A 559 -12.30 -32.20 8.94
N SER A 560 -12.91 -32.49 7.82
CA SER A 560 -14.00 -31.68 7.28
C SER A 560 -15.25 -31.64 8.18
N ASP A 561 -15.66 -32.81 8.68
CA ASP A 561 -16.92 -33.07 9.39
C ASP A 561 -16.74 -33.64 10.81
N HIS A 562 -15.54 -34.04 11.18
CA HIS A 562 -15.19 -34.58 12.48
C HIS A 562 -13.73 -34.30 12.82
N SER A 563 -13.35 -34.53 14.08
CA SER A 563 -11.94 -34.47 14.49
C SER A 563 -11.54 -35.75 15.22
N LEU A 564 -10.26 -36.09 15.09
CA LEU A 564 -9.64 -37.16 15.86
C LEU A 564 -8.78 -36.54 16.96
N VAL A 565 -8.93 -36.98 18.18
CA VAL A 565 -8.25 -36.45 19.35
C VAL A 565 -7.63 -37.61 20.12
N GLU A 566 -6.38 -37.52 20.51
CA GLU A 566 -5.71 -38.45 21.39
C GLU A 566 -5.98 -38.10 22.84
N LEU A 567 -6.64 -38.99 23.57
CA LEU A 567 -6.97 -38.88 25.00
C LEU A 567 -6.49 -40.11 25.74
N PRO A 568 -6.33 -40.07 27.08
CA PRO A 568 -6.02 -41.25 27.88
C PRO A 568 -6.96 -42.45 27.58
N ALA A 569 -6.38 -43.61 27.44
CA ALA A 569 -7.17 -44.82 27.10
C ALA A 569 -8.08 -45.28 28.24
N ASP A 570 -7.80 -44.87 29.48
CA ASP A 570 -8.45 -45.25 30.73
C ASP A 570 -9.39 -44.17 31.29
N LEU A 571 -10.13 -43.47 30.41
CA LEU A 571 -11.12 -42.46 30.84
C LEU A 571 -12.16 -43.07 31.78
N SER A 572 -12.37 -42.43 32.93
CA SER A 572 -13.37 -42.86 33.92
C SER A 572 -14.81 -42.70 33.38
N ALA A 573 -15.74 -43.48 33.93
CA ALA A 573 -17.15 -43.43 33.54
C ALA A 573 -17.75 -42.02 33.75
N ASP A 574 -17.25 -41.27 34.71
CA ASP A 574 -17.71 -39.90 34.97
C ASP A 574 -17.16 -38.91 33.94
N GLN A 575 -15.92 -39.07 33.54
CA GLN A 575 -15.32 -38.29 32.45
C GLN A 575 -16.03 -38.54 31.11
N LEU A 576 -16.33 -39.77 30.79
CA LEU A 576 -17.08 -40.14 29.58
C LEU A 576 -18.51 -39.58 29.60
N ARG A 577 -19.19 -39.55 30.76
CA ARG A 577 -20.49 -38.90 30.89
C ARG A 577 -20.43 -37.39 30.75
N ALA A 578 -19.40 -36.74 31.29
CA ALA A 578 -19.19 -35.32 31.13
C ALA A 578 -18.94 -34.99 29.67
N LEU A 579 -18.02 -35.68 29.03
CA LEU A 579 -17.68 -35.48 27.62
C LEU A 579 -18.83 -35.79 26.65
N SER A 580 -19.76 -36.70 27.01
CA SER A 580 -20.95 -36.99 26.18
C SER A 580 -21.93 -35.79 26.13
N ARG A 581 -21.84 -34.86 27.05
CA ARG A 581 -22.68 -33.61 27.12
C ARG A 581 -21.94 -32.38 26.64
N THR A 582 -20.64 -32.48 26.39
CA THR A 582 -19.77 -31.37 25.99
C THR A 582 -20.15 -30.83 24.61
N ARG A 583 -20.18 -29.52 24.50
CA ARG A 583 -20.49 -28.83 23.22
C ARG A 583 -19.30 -27.95 22.81
N ILE A 584 -19.02 -27.95 21.50
CA ILE A 584 -18.04 -27.04 20.89
C ILE A 584 -18.74 -26.29 19.75
N GLY A 585 -18.77 -24.95 19.87
CA GLY A 585 -19.46 -24.12 18.87
C GLY A 585 -20.98 -24.38 18.80
N GLY A 586 -21.58 -24.82 19.90
CA GLY A 586 -23.01 -25.14 19.98
C GLY A 586 -23.39 -26.59 19.62
N GLU A 587 -22.49 -27.36 19.02
CA GLU A 587 -22.69 -28.74 18.60
C GLU A 587 -22.16 -29.74 19.65
N LEU A 588 -22.88 -30.86 19.89
CA LEU A 588 -22.42 -31.93 20.74
C LEU A 588 -21.23 -32.64 20.12
N ILE A 589 -20.20 -32.95 20.90
CA ILE A 589 -18.97 -33.57 20.37
C ILE A 589 -19.12 -35.06 20.03
N HIS A 590 -20.08 -35.76 20.58
CA HIS A 590 -20.30 -37.20 20.38
C HIS A 590 -18.98 -37.99 20.39
N LEU A 591 -18.37 -38.08 21.58
CA LEU A 591 -17.06 -38.74 21.75
C LEU A 591 -17.19 -40.25 21.55
N GLU A 592 -16.47 -40.82 20.59
CA GLU A 592 -16.42 -42.25 20.31
C GLU A 592 -14.98 -42.73 20.15
N LEU A 593 -14.65 -43.94 20.62
CA LEU A 593 -13.33 -44.52 20.40
C LEU A 593 -13.17 -44.86 18.90
N ASP A 594 -12.13 -44.36 18.27
CA ASP A 594 -11.85 -44.62 16.85
C ASP A 594 -11.15 -45.98 16.67
N ASN A 595 -11.93 -47.01 16.44
CA ASN A 595 -11.44 -48.36 16.15
C ASN A 595 -11.04 -48.59 14.68
N GLY A 596 -10.89 -47.48 13.89
CA GLY A 596 -10.46 -47.53 12.49
C GLY A 596 -11.50 -48.16 11.52
N ARG A 597 -12.73 -48.44 11.98
CA ARG A 597 -13.84 -48.87 11.11
C ARG A 597 -14.58 -47.71 10.51
N LYS A 598 -14.81 -47.73 9.19
CA LYS A 598 -15.69 -46.73 8.52
C LYS A 598 -17.11 -46.91 9.09
N PRO A 599 -17.83 -45.84 9.46
CA PRO A 599 -19.22 -45.93 9.82
C PRO A 599 -20.01 -46.45 8.61
N SER A 600 -20.74 -47.54 8.78
CA SER A 600 -21.76 -48.00 7.85
C SER A 600 -22.87 -46.96 7.86
N GLY A 601 -23.05 -46.25 6.73
CA GLY A 601 -24.12 -45.29 6.58
C GLY A 601 -25.48 -45.97 6.70
N ASP A 602 -26.24 -45.53 7.66
CA ASP A 602 -27.64 -45.85 7.82
C ASP A 602 -28.41 -45.29 6.60
N ARG A 603 -28.75 -46.20 5.67
CA ARG A 603 -29.66 -45.89 4.57
C ARG A 603 -31.07 -46.19 5.06
N GLY A 604 -31.76 -45.18 5.55
CA GLY A 604 -33.20 -45.17 5.76
C GLY A 604 -33.93 -45.67 4.51
N ALA A 605 -34.61 -46.74 4.68
CA ALA A 605 -35.44 -47.43 3.69
C ALA A 605 -36.56 -46.51 3.18
N TYR A 606 -36.59 -46.26 1.88
CA TYR A 606 -37.82 -45.92 1.17
C TYR A 606 -38.14 -47.09 0.23
N GLN A 607 -39.13 -47.87 0.60
CA GLN A 607 -39.78 -48.87 -0.21
C GLN A 607 -40.60 -48.20 -1.31
N GLY A 608 -40.31 -48.52 -2.56
CA GLY A 608 -41.12 -48.20 -3.73
C GLY A 608 -40.92 -49.21 -4.82
N ASN A 609 -41.85 -50.13 -4.89
CA ASN A 609 -42.01 -51.35 -5.67
C ASN A 609 -42.16 -51.14 -7.19
N ARG A 610 -41.79 -52.18 -7.97
CA ARG A 610 -42.07 -52.55 -9.39
C ARG A 610 -41.02 -52.10 -10.38
N GLY A 611 -40.31 -52.98 -11.09
CA GLY A 611 -40.71 -54.18 -11.80
C GLY A 611 -40.19 -54.10 -13.22
N GLY A 612 -39.47 -55.13 -13.71
CA GLY A 612 -39.41 -55.47 -15.13
C GLY A 612 -38.23 -55.00 -15.95
N ASP A 613 -37.21 -55.78 -16.05
CA ASP A 613 -36.84 -56.67 -17.16
C ASP A 613 -36.12 -56.05 -18.40
N ARG A 614 -35.00 -56.69 -18.74
CA ARG A 614 -34.35 -56.85 -20.06
C ARG A 614 -33.58 -55.70 -20.72
N GLY A 615 -32.25 -55.86 -20.73
CA GLY A 615 -31.51 -56.26 -21.95
C GLY A 615 -31.24 -55.16 -22.98
N GLY A 616 -29.98 -54.97 -23.29
CA GLY A 616 -29.63 -54.40 -24.58
C GLY A 616 -28.43 -53.49 -24.62
N ASN A 617 -27.31 -54.06 -24.88
CA ASN A 617 -26.09 -53.53 -25.45
C ASN A 617 -26.36 -52.69 -26.72
N PHE A 618 -25.84 -51.45 -26.85
CA PHE A 618 -25.34 -51.02 -28.15
C PHE A 618 -24.43 -49.79 -28.05
N LYS A 619 -23.35 -49.84 -28.77
CA LYS A 619 -22.37 -48.83 -29.12
C LYS A 619 -22.94 -47.75 -30.04
N GLY A 620 -22.33 -46.53 -30.02
CA GLY A 620 -22.27 -45.68 -31.21
C GLY A 620 -22.42 -44.21 -30.90
N SER A 621 -21.35 -43.42 -30.86
CA SER A 621 -20.94 -42.46 -31.90
C SER A 621 -21.99 -41.43 -32.38
N GLY A 622 -21.65 -40.16 -32.29
CA GLY A 622 -22.11 -39.16 -33.23
C GLY A 622 -22.68 -37.86 -32.61
N GLY A 623 -21.96 -36.78 -32.82
CA GLY A 623 -22.39 -35.44 -32.51
C GLY A 623 -23.61 -34.99 -33.31
N PHE A 624 -24.21 -33.89 -32.92
CA PHE A 624 -24.74 -32.88 -33.82
C PHE A 624 -25.17 -31.61 -33.04
N LYS A 625 -24.78 -30.48 -33.61
CA LYS A 625 -25.26 -29.11 -33.34
C LYS A 625 -26.75 -28.97 -33.66
N LYS A 626 -27.40 -27.99 -32.98
CA LYS A 626 -28.38 -27.03 -33.52
C LYS A 626 -28.93 -26.19 -32.36
N GLU A 627 -28.69 -24.90 -32.30
CA GLU A 627 -29.32 -23.76 -32.95
C GLU A 627 -30.81 -23.51 -32.63
N PHE A 628 -31.04 -22.32 -32.05
CA PHE A 628 -32.11 -21.35 -32.18
C PHE A 628 -33.59 -21.82 -32.19
N ARG A 629 -34.39 -21.20 -31.30
CA ARG A 629 -35.54 -20.38 -31.71
C ARG A 629 -36.12 -19.55 -30.58
N LYS A 630 -36.30 -18.24 -30.89
CA LYS A 630 -37.19 -17.29 -30.27
C LYS A 630 -38.64 -17.79 -30.35
N ASN A 631 -39.46 -17.44 -29.37
CA ASN A 631 -40.82 -17.07 -29.68
C ASN A 631 -41.36 -16.05 -28.66
N ASP A 632 -41.83 -14.95 -29.22
CA ASP A 632 -42.65 -13.90 -28.61
C ASP A 632 -44.06 -14.42 -28.37
N GLY A 633 -44.77 -13.85 -27.40
CA GLY A 633 -46.23 -14.07 -27.27
C GLY A 633 -46.82 -13.35 -26.07
N GLU A 634 -47.39 -12.21 -26.36
CA GLU A 634 -48.23 -11.32 -25.52
C GLU A 634 -49.49 -11.95 -24.96
N ARG A 635 -50.09 -11.18 -24.01
CA ARG A 635 -51.50 -11.10 -23.54
C ARG A 635 -51.78 -11.95 -22.29
N SER A 636 -52.49 -11.47 -21.35
CA SER A 636 -53.32 -10.31 -20.99
C SER A 636 -54.06 -10.65 -19.67
N SER A 637 -54.13 -9.65 -18.81
CA SER A 637 -55.26 -9.26 -17.94
C SER A 637 -56.05 -10.28 -17.10
N ALA A 638 -56.31 -9.83 -15.91
CA ALA A 638 -57.49 -9.89 -15.05
C ALA A 638 -57.24 -10.58 -13.71
N ASP A 639 -57.20 -9.85 -12.65
CA ASP A 639 -58.24 -9.21 -11.81
C ASP A 639 -58.71 -10.11 -10.64
N ARG A 640 -58.90 -9.47 -9.48
CA ARG A 640 -59.54 -9.89 -8.22
C ARG A 640 -58.59 -10.51 -7.18
N GLY A 641 -58.43 -9.87 -6.09
CA GLY A 641 -59.28 -9.28 -5.09
C GLY A 641 -58.65 -9.52 -3.76
N GLY A 642 -58.29 -8.60 -3.05
CA GLY A 642 -58.73 -7.94 -1.91
C GLY A 642 -58.90 -8.83 -0.64
N ARG A 643 -58.12 -8.51 0.41
CA ARG A 643 -58.70 -8.30 1.74
C ARG A 643 -57.63 -7.77 2.72
N SER A 644 -57.85 -6.55 3.11
CA SER A 644 -57.51 -5.82 4.31
C SER A 644 -57.82 -6.59 5.60
N TYR A 645 -56.94 -6.50 6.59
CA TYR A 645 -57.26 -6.36 8.02
C TYR A 645 -56.11 -5.66 8.71
N SER A 646 -56.25 -4.42 9.02
CA SER A 646 -56.31 -3.58 10.19
C SER A 646 -56.20 -4.37 11.51
N ASP A 647 -55.34 -3.97 12.45
CA ASP A 647 -55.51 -2.92 13.45
C ASP A 647 -55.08 -3.43 14.84
N ARG A 648 -54.59 -2.51 15.66
CA ARG A 648 -54.46 -2.50 17.14
C ARG A 648 -53.29 -3.30 17.77
N SER A 649 -52.53 -2.71 18.69
CA SER A 649 -52.85 -1.67 19.63
C SER A 649 -51.61 -1.14 20.34
N GLU A 650 -51.61 0.16 20.56
CA GLU A 650 -50.89 0.86 21.59
C GLU A 650 -51.08 0.22 23.00
N ARG A 651 -50.06 0.26 23.83
CA ARG A 651 -50.20 0.55 25.29
C ARG A 651 -48.93 1.19 25.86
N SER A 652 -49.09 2.45 26.14
CA SER A 652 -48.43 3.29 27.14
C SER A 652 -48.76 2.81 28.56
N PHE A 653 -47.79 2.91 29.50
CA PHE A 653 -47.90 3.17 30.93
C PHE A 653 -46.48 3.43 31.43
N GLY A 654 -46.05 4.52 32.01
CA GLY A 654 -46.70 5.34 33.05
C GLY A 654 -45.86 5.23 34.27
N ASP A 655 -45.02 6.19 34.49
CA ASP A 655 -44.63 6.96 35.66
C ASP A 655 -44.97 6.41 37.08
N ARG A 656 -43.99 6.48 37.96
CA ARG A 656 -43.96 6.69 39.44
C ARG A 656 -42.63 6.14 39.96
N GLY A 657 -41.75 6.86 40.64
CA GLY A 657 -41.96 7.88 41.65
C GLY A 657 -41.25 7.46 42.92
N GLN A 658 -40.32 8.30 43.38
CA GLN A 658 -39.96 8.57 44.79
C GLN A 658 -39.19 7.55 45.66
N SER A 659 -38.03 7.97 46.08
CA SER A 659 -37.65 8.39 47.44
C SER A 659 -36.91 7.37 48.34
N GLY A 660 -35.89 7.87 49.05
CA GLY A 660 -35.26 7.33 50.25
C GLY A 660 -33.75 7.45 50.23
N ASP A 661 -33.12 8.44 50.59
CA ASP A 661 -32.71 9.11 51.82
C ASP A 661 -32.02 8.16 52.83
N SER A 662 -30.77 8.48 53.13
CA SER A 662 -30.06 8.46 54.43
C SER A 662 -28.55 8.42 54.20
N ARG A 663 -27.84 9.51 54.43
CA ARG A 663 -27.23 10.02 55.69
C ARG A 663 -26.15 9.11 56.27
N PHE A 664 -24.97 9.66 56.33
CA PHE A 664 -23.98 9.85 57.45
C PHE A 664 -22.62 10.13 56.81
N GLY A 665 -21.96 11.24 56.98
CA GLY A 665 -21.46 11.90 58.18
C GLY A 665 -19.95 11.60 58.24
N GLY A 666 -19.04 12.47 58.25
CA GLY A 666 -18.75 13.71 58.73
C GLY A 666 -17.26 14.03 58.77
N HIS A 667 -16.93 15.29 58.85
CA HIS A 667 -15.76 15.96 59.43
C HIS A 667 -14.37 15.73 58.82
N GLY A 668 -13.54 16.72 58.58
CA GLY A 668 -13.37 18.09 59.00
C GLY A 668 -12.12 18.66 58.37
N ASP A 669 -12.19 19.84 57.94
CA ASP A 669 -11.63 21.06 58.48
C ASP A 669 -10.13 21.30 58.31
N GLY A 670 -9.77 22.51 57.86
CA GLY A 670 -8.47 23.08 58.05
C GLY A 670 -7.90 23.97 56.94
N SER A 671 -8.61 25.06 56.67
CA SER A 671 -8.11 26.41 56.37
C SER A 671 -6.61 26.68 56.52
N ARG A 672 -5.99 27.38 55.57
CA ARG A 672 -5.39 28.72 55.72
C ARG A 672 -4.55 29.14 54.50
N LYS A 673 -4.94 30.21 53.87
CA LYS A 673 -4.09 31.24 53.24
C LYS A 673 -3.65 32.22 54.36
N PRO A 674 -2.76 33.20 54.21
CA PRO A 674 -2.07 33.79 53.06
C PRO A 674 -0.66 34.41 53.35
N ARG A 675 -0.15 35.17 52.33
CA ARG A 675 0.83 36.29 52.31
C ARG A 675 2.29 35.91 52.30
N SER A 676 3.12 36.54 51.45
CA SER A 676 3.41 37.85 50.93
C SER A 676 4.94 38.04 50.93
N GLY A 677 5.49 38.64 49.88
CA GLY A 677 6.53 39.62 50.09
C GLY A 677 7.90 39.37 49.45
N GLY A 678 8.27 40.27 48.58
CA GLY A 678 9.57 40.90 48.47
C GLY A 678 10.56 40.24 47.47
N ASP A 679 10.89 40.80 46.46
CA ASP A 679 11.47 42.10 46.07
C ASP A 679 12.94 41.89 45.67
N ASN A 680 13.29 42.50 44.53
CA ASN A 680 14.62 42.98 44.08
C ASN A 680 15.69 42.07 43.52
N GLY A 681 16.11 42.44 42.34
CA GLY A 681 17.49 42.29 41.87
C GLY A 681 17.72 42.33 40.37
N HIS A 682 17.70 43.50 39.82
CA HIS A 682 18.39 43.87 38.57
C HIS A 682 19.78 43.25 38.46
N ARG A 683 20.12 42.78 37.23
CA ARG A 683 21.40 43.13 36.56
C ARG A 683 21.39 42.77 35.10
N ASP A 684 21.38 43.81 34.28
CA ASP A 684 21.89 43.83 32.89
C ASP A 684 23.29 43.24 32.80
N PHE A 685 23.57 42.46 31.74
CA PHE A 685 24.86 42.50 31.06
C PHE A 685 24.71 42.23 29.56
N ASN A 686 24.79 43.29 28.84
CA ASN A 686 25.06 43.41 27.42
C ASN A 686 26.52 43.00 27.14
N ARG A 687 26.77 42.09 26.17
CA ARG A 687 28.00 42.20 25.35
C ARG A 687 27.90 41.41 24.04
N LYS A 688 28.00 42.20 23.00
CA LYS A 688 28.34 41.85 21.62
C LYS A 688 29.70 41.13 21.57
N GLY A 689 29.87 40.25 20.59
CA GLY A 689 31.15 39.73 20.14
C GLY A 689 30.99 38.83 18.95
N LYS A 690 31.22 39.40 17.77
CA LYS A 690 31.53 38.70 16.51
C LYS A 690 32.77 37.80 16.70
N TRP A 691 32.72 36.60 16.17
CA TRP A 691 33.64 36.05 15.13
C TRP A 691 32.93 34.94 14.40
#